data_23beeebcc0a3d5ae3e337fea3474e7db
#
_entry.id   23beeebcc0a3d5ae3e337fea3474e7db
#
_cell.length_a   1.000
_cell.length_b   1.000
_cell.length_c   1.000
_cell.angle_alpha   90.00
_cell.angle_beta   90.00
_cell.angle_gamma   90.00
#
_symmetry.space_group_name_H-M   'P 1'
#
loop_
_entity.id
_entity.type
_entity.pdbx_description
1 polymer ?
#
loop_
_entity_poly.entity_id
_entity_poly.type
_entity_poly.pdbx_seq_one_letter_code
_entity_poly.pdbx_strand_id
1 'polypeptide(L)'
;MPREFSLEKTRNIGIMAHIDAGKTTTTERILFYTGRIHKIGETHEGASQMDWMEQEQERGITITSAATTAQWKGHRINIIDTPGHVDFTVEVERSLRVLDGAVAVLDAQSGVEPQTETVWRQATTYGVPRIVFVNKMDKIGADFLYSVKTLHDRLEANAHPIQLPIGAEDQFEGIIDLVEMKAYYYLDDLGTRSEAREIPDEYKEQAEELHTRLIEAVAELDEDLMMKYLEGEEISVDELKAAIRKGTCNVEFYPVLCGSAFKNKGVQLMLDAVIDYLPSPIDVPPIKGVIPDTEEETVRKSSDDEPFAALAFKVMTDPYVGKLTFFRVYSGTLSSGSYVSNSTKGKRERIGRILQMHANHREEIPMVYAGDIAAAVGLKDTTTGDTLCDENHPVILESMEFPEPVIRVAIEPKSKADQDKMSTALQKLSEEDPTFKSHTDPETGQTIIAGMGELHLDIIVDRMKREFKVECNVGAPQVAYRETFRSSAQVEGKFVRQSGGRGQYGHVWIEFSPNEEGKGFEFENAIVGGVVPREYIPAVQAGLEDAMQNGVLAGYPLIDIKAKLFDGSYHDVDSSEMAFKIAASLALKNAAQKCNPVLLEPIMKVEVIVPEEYMGDIMGDITSRRGRVEGMEARGNAQVVKAMVPLAEMFGYATALRSNTQGRGTFTMHFDHYEEVPKNIAEEIIKKNKGE
;
A
#
# COMPACT_ATOMS: atom_id res chain seq x y z
N MET A 1 -4.97 -34.93 -4.46
CA MET A 1 -3.77 -35.40 -3.71
C MET A 1 -3.86 -34.80 -2.32
N PRO A 2 -3.34 -35.43 -1.27
CA PRO A 2 -3.28 -34.78 0.03
C PRO A 2 -2.35 -33.57 -0.03
N ARG A 3 -2.63 -32.55 0.76
CA ARG A 3 -1.76 -31.37 0.84
C ARG A 3 -0.39 -31.76 1.41
N GLU A 4 0.66 -31.11 0.89
CA GLU A 4 2.04 -31.40 1.29
C GLU A 4 2.35 -30.90 2.70
N PHE A 5 1.84 -29.71 3.05
CA PHE A 5 1.99 -29.09 4.37
C PHE A 5 0.64 -28.82 4.99
N SER A 6 0.48 -29.11 6.28
CA SER A 6 -0.74 -28.72 7.02
C SER A 6 -0.86 -27.20 7.14
N LEU A 7 -2.07 -26.70 7.40
CA LEU A 7 -2.31 -25.28 7.63
C LEU A 7 -1.46 -24.75 8.80
N GLU A 8 -1.32 -25.51 9.87
CA GLU A 8 -0.50 -25.17 11.03
C GLU A 8 0.97 -24.92 10.68
N LYS A 9 1.48 -25.64 9.66
CA LYS A 9 2.86 -25.56 9.17
C LYS A 9 3.03 -24.61 7.99
N THR A 10 2.05 -23.78 7.71
CA THR A 10 2.11 -22.76 6.67
C THR A 10 2.27 -21.39 7.30
N ARG A 11 3.11 -20.54 6.71
CA ARG A 11 3.28 -19.12 7.06
C ARG A 11 3.18 -18.27 5.81
N ASN A 12 2.33 -17.26 5.85
CA ASN A 12 2.18 -16.28 4.78
C ASN A 12 2.69 -14.95 5.31
N ILE A 13 3.90 -14.60 4.94
CA ILE A 13 4.60 -13.44 5.49
C ILE A 13 4.96 -12.41 4.43
N GLY A 14 4.95 -11.13 4.83
CA GLY A 14 5.52 -10.02 4.08
C GLY A 14 6.82 -9.56 4.70
N ILE A 15 7.71 -9.05 3.85
CA ILE A 15 8.91 -8.35 4.31
C ILE A 15 8.71 -6.88 3.99
N MET A 16 8.62 -6.06 5.03
CA MET A 16 8.43 -4.63 4.93
C MET A 16 9.63 -3.87 5.52
N ALA A 17 10.03 -2.80 4.87
CA ALA A 17 11.20 -2.05 5.27
C ALA A 17 11.18 -0.65 4.68
N HIS A 18 11.93 0.27 5.31
CA HIS A 18 12.35 1.51 4.67
C HIS A 18 13.31 1.23 3.50
N ILE A 19 13.43 2.18 2.57
CA ILE A 19 14.43 2.14 1.49
C ILE A 19 15.82 1.91 2.11
N ASP A 20 16.60 1.06 1.47
CA ASP A 20 17.97 0.72 1.91
C ASP A 20 18.10 0.08 3.29
N ALA A 21 17.04 -0.31 3.98
CA ALA A 21 17.15 -1.07 5.24
C ALA A 21 17.68 -2.51 5.05
N GLY A 22 17.82 -2.96 3.80
CA GLY A 22 18.34 -4.27 3.45
C GLY A 22 17.27 -5.34 3.26
N LYS A 23 16.06 -4.94 2.86
CA LYS A 23 14.93 -5.83 2.59
C LYS A 23 15.29 -6.90 1.56
N THR A 24 15.69 -6.52 0.36
CA THR A 24 16.03 -7.44 -0.74
C THR A 24 17.18 -8.36 -0.34
N THR A 25 18.23 -7.83 0.32
CA THR A 25 19.33 -8.64 0.82
C THR A 25 18.84 -9.69 1.82
N THR A 26 17.91 -9.33 2.72
CA THR A 26 17.33 -10.27 3.68
C THR A 26 16.54 -11.37 2.96
N THR A 27 15.71 -11.01 1.99
CA THR A 27 14.93 -11.97 1.19
C THR A 27 15.84 -12.92 0.40
N GLU A 28 16.89 -12.42 -0.23
CA GLU A 28 17.89 -13.24 -0.94
C GLU A 28 18.59 -14.25 0.01
N ARG A 29 18.91 -13.84 1.23
CA ARG A 29 19.46 -14.75 2.24
C ARG A 29 18.48 -15.81 2.71
N ILE A 30 17.21 -15.45 2.85
CA ILE A 30 16.14 -16.45 3.12
C ILE A 30 16.11 -17.49 2.01
N LEU A 31 16.11 -17.07 0.74
CA LEU A 31 16.10 -18.00 -0.40
C LEU A 31 17.34 -18.89 -0.45
N PHE A 32 18.50 -18.36 -0.10
CA PHE A 32 19.74 -19.11 -0.02
C PHE A 32 19.68 -20.20 1.08
N TYR A 33 19.33 -19.84 2.31
CA TYR A 33 19.29 -20.79 3.44
C TYR A 33 18.18 -21.84 3.30
N THR A 34 17.13 -21.51 2.57
CA THR A 34 16.04 -22.47 2.26
C THR A 34 16.33 -23.32 1.02
N GLY A 35 17.51 -23.16 0.41
CA GLY A 35 17.96 -23.98 -0.73
C GLY A 35 17.25 -23.65 -2.05
N ARG A 36 16.57 -22.53 -2.13
CA ARG A 36 15.88 -22.10 -3.37
C ARG A 36 16.83 -21.49 -4.40
N ILE A 37 17.90 -20.89 -3.95
CA ILE A 37 19.01 -20.41 -4.79
C ILE A 37 20.32 -21.02 -4.34
N HIS A 38 21.22 -21.28 -5.27
CA HIS A 38 22.52 -21.91 -5.00
C HIS A 38 23.66 -20.90 -4.83
N LYS A 39 23.44 -19.67 -5.26
CA LYS A 39 24.41 -18.57 -5.18
C LYS A 39 23.70 -17.32 -4.68
N ILE A 40 24.35 -16.65 -3.73
CA ILE A 40 23.85 -15.39 -3.19
C ILE A 40 23.96 -14.32 -4.27
N GLY A 41 22.85 -13.66 -4.60
CA GLY A 41 22.80 -12.46 -5.44
C GLY A 41 23.02 -11.22 -4.59
N GLU A 42 23.94 -10.33 -5.04
CA GLU A 42 24.12 -9.02 -4.42
C GLU A 42 23.26 -7.97 -5.13
N THR A 43 22.50 -7.22 -4.35
CA THR A 43 21.60 -6.18 -4.89
C THR A 43 22.35 -5.07 -5.64
N HIS A 44 23.52 -4.68 -5.13
CA HIS A 44 24.35 -3.65 -5.77
C HIS A 44 24.96 -4.08 -7.10
N GLU A 45 25.01 -5.37 -7.39
CA GLU A 45 25.48 -5.92 -8.65
C GLU A 45 24.35 -6.25 -9.64
N GLY A 46 23.09 -5.95 -9.27
CA GLY A 46 21.91 -6.28 -10.08
C GLY A 46 21.65 -7.79 -10.23
N ALA A 47 22.16 -8.59 -9.30
CA ALA A 47 22.10 -10.06 -9.35
C ALA A 47 20.97 -10.65 -8.48
N SER A 48 20.08 -9.82 -7.93
CA SER A 48 18.94 -10.26 -7.11
C SER A 48 17.94 -11.06 -7.94
N GLN A 49 17.45 -12.17 -7.36
CA GLN A 49 16.44 -13.02 -7.99
C GLN A 49 15.02 -12.50 -7.77
N MET A 50 14.80 -11.71 -6.73
CA MET A 50 13.48 -11.14 -6.39
C MET A 50 13.20 -9.87 -7.17
N ASP A 51 14.21 -9.04 -7.40
CA ASP A 51 14.12 -7.85 -8.24
C ASP A 51 14.33 -8.26 -9.71
N TRP A 52 13.28 -8.73 -10.35
CA TRP A 52 13.34 -9.31 -11.70
C TRP A 52 13.22 -8.30 -12.83
N MET A 53 12.72 -7.10 -12.55
CA MET A 53 12.64 -6.02 -13.52
C MET A 53 14.01 -5.36 -13.71
N GLU A 54 14.38 -5.08 -14.96
CA GLU A 54 15.61 -4.33 -15.25
C GLU A 54 15.69 -3.00 -14.48
N GLN A 55 14.55 -2.32 -14.31
CA GLN A 55 14.45 -1.06 -13.56
C GLN A 55 14.70 -1.22 -12.07
N GLU A 56 14.27 -2.32 -11.46
CA GLU A 56 14.55 -2.65 -10.06
C GLU A 56 16.05 -2.86 -9.88
N GLN A 57 16.67 -3.60 -10.77
CA GLN A 57 18.11 -3.90 -10.76
C GLN A 57 18.96 -2.65 -11.00
N GLU A 58 18.60 -1.82 -11.97
CA GLU A 58 19.31 -0.57 -12.29
C GLU A 58 19.23 0.47 -11.17
N ARG A 59 18.08 0.55 -10.51
CA ARG A 59 17.82 1.55 -9.45
C ARG A 59 18.13 1.03 -8.05
N GLY A 60 18.28 -0.28 -7.88
CA GLY A 60 18.50 -0.93 -6.58
C GLY A 60 17.30 -0.85 -5.64
N ILE A 61 16.09 -0.71 -6.17
CA ILE A 61 14.85 -0.60 -5.38
C ILE A 61 13.82 -1.62 -5.87
N THR A 62 13.05 -2.19 -4.96
CA THR A 62 11.87 -3.00 -5.29
C THR A 62 10.72 -2.10 -5.70
N ILE A 63 10.18 -2.30 -6.87
CA ILE A 63 9.06 -1.54 -7.46
C ILE A 63 7.77 -2.31 -7.32
N THR A 64 7.79 -3.61 -7.66
CA THR A 64 6.63 -4.48 -7.61
C THR A 64 6.81 -5.56 -6.56
N SER A 65 5.74 -5.91 -5.84
CA SER A 65 5.79 -7.03 -4.92
C SER A 65 6.04 -8.34 -5.67
N ALA A 66 6.95 -9.15 -5.16
CA ALA A 66 7.25 -10.48 -5.67
C ALA A 66 6.84 -11.54 -4.66
N ALA A 67 6.20 -12.61 -5.13
CA ALA A 67 5.80 -13.72 -4.29
C ALA A 67 6.71 -14.93 -4.54
N THR A 68 7.16 -15.56 -3.47
CA THR A 68 7.97 -16.78 -3.54
C THR A 68 7.59 -17.73 -2.42
N THR A 69 7.92 -19.00 -2.61
CA THR A 69 7.68 -20.05 -1.62
C THR A 69 9.00 -20.70 -1.20
N ALA A 70 9.21 -20.78 0.09
CA ALA A 70 10.36 -21.43 0.71
C ALA A 70 9.93 -22.51 1.71
N GLN A 71 10.87 -23.37 2.13
CA GLN A 71 10.65 -24.37 3.14
C GLN A 71 11.72 -24.26 4.22
N TRP A 72 11.29 -24.25 5.48
CA TRP A 72 12.20 -24.17 6.63
C TRP A 72 11.73 -25.06 7.77
N LYS A 73 12.59 -25.95 8.25
CA LYS A 73 12.29 -26.88 9.37
C LYS A 73 10.90 -27.53 9.29
N GLY A 74 10.54 -28.06 8.11
CA GLY A 74 9.26 -28.73 7.88
C GLY A 74 8.03 -27.81 7.80
N HIS A 75 8.24 -26.51 7.66
CA HIS A 75 7.21 -25.52 7.40
C HIS A 75 7.33 -24.96 5.98
N ARG A 76 6.20 -24.58 5.41
CA ARG A 76 6.10 -23.85 4.17
C ARG A 76 5.97 -22.37 4.49
N ILE A 77 6.82 -21.55 3.91
CA ILE A 77 6.81 -20.10 4.08
C ILE A 77 6.56 -19.47 2.72
N ASN A 78 5.41 -18.85 2.54
CA ASN A 78 5.12 -18.01 1.40
C ASN A 78 5.54 -16.59 1.76
N ILE A 79 6.37 -15.98 0.93
CA ILE A 79 6.96 -14.67 1.18
C ILE A 79 6.47 -13.73 0.09
N ILE A 80 5.93 -12.58 0.49
CA ILE A 80 5.68 -11.46 -0.40
C ILE A 80 6.67 -10.35 -0.06
N ASP A 81 7.57 -10.08 -1.00
CA ASP A 81 8.50 -8.96 -0.89
C ASP A 81 7.81 -7.68 -1.34
N THR A 82 7.69 -6.69 -0.45
CA THR A 82 6.94 -5.45 -0.71
C THR A 82 7.86 -4.30 -1.08
N PRO A 83 7.43 -3.34 -1.93
CA PRO A 83 8.19 -2.13 -2.19
C PRO A 83 8.49 -1.34 -0.92
N GLY A 84 9.62 -0.65 -0.90
CA GLY A 84 10.00 0.23 0.21
C GLY A 84 9.77 1.72 -0.07
N HIS A 85 9.33 2.11 -1.28
CA HIS A 85 9.19 3.50 -1.68
C HIS A 85 7.76 4.00 -1.52
N VAL A 86 7.61 5.27 -1.10
CA VAL A 86 6.29 5.88 -0.83
C VAL A 86 5.35 5.92 -2.04
N ASP A 87 5.87 6.04 -3.25
CA ASP A 87 5.07 6.03 -4.47
C ASP A 87 4.37 4.68 -4.71
N PHE A 88 4.82 3.62 -4.02
CA PHE A 88 4.30 2.27 -4.12
C PHE A 88 3.63 1.77 -2.83
N THR A 89 3.20 2.66 -1.95
CA THR A 89 2.51 2.30 -0.70
C THR A 89 1.26 1.46 -0.93
N VAL A 90 0.58 1.65 -2.04
CA VAL A 90 -0.59 0.84 -2.42
C VAL A 90 -0.22 -0.61 -2.72
N GLU A 91 0.97 -0.85 -3.29
CA GLU A 91 1.47 -2.21 -3.49
C GLU A 91 1.78 -2.90 -2.16
N VAL A 92 2.27 -2.14 -1.18
CA VAL A 92 2.45 -2.59 0.21
C VAL A 92 1.10 -2.92 0.83
N GLU A 93 0.14 -2.04 0.72
CA GLU A 93 -1.20 -2.21 1.29
C GLU A 93 -1.93 -3.44 0.72
N ARG A 94 -1.87 -3.64 -0.60
CA ARG A 94 -2.38 -4.85 -1.26
C ARG A 94 -1.75 -6.12 -0.69
N SER A 95 -0.45 -6.09 -0.49
CA SER A 95 0.30 -7.22 0.05
C SER A 95 -0.08 -7.49 1.50
N LEU A 96 -0.12 -6.46 2.35
CA LEU A 96 -0.52 -6.58 3.76
C LEU A 96 -1.91 -7.19 3.94
N ARG A 97 -2.83 -6.90 3.01
CA ARG A 97 -4.21 -7.41 3.06
C ARG A 97 -4.30 -8.93 2.99
N VAL A 98 -3.33 -9.59 2.34
CA VAL A 98 -3.34 -11.03 2.12
C VAL A 98 -2.32 -11.80 2.97
N LEU A 99 -1.59 -11.11 3.84
CA LEU A 99 -0.61 -11.69 4.73
C LEU A 99 -1.20 -12.05 6.08
N ASP A 100 -0.65 -13.10 6.69
CA ASP A 100 -0.98 -13.49 8.06
C ASP A 100 0.00 -12.90 9.07
N GLY A 101 1.20 -12.54 8.62
CA GLY A 101 2.23 -11.92 9.45
C GLY A 101 3.25 -11.16 8.60
N ALA A 102 4.10 -10.39 9.23
CA ALA A 102 5.15 -9.62 8.55
C ALA A 102 6.45 -9.57 9.35
N VAL A 103 7.54 -9.39 8.63
CA VAL A 103 8.86 -9.06 9.17
C VAL A 103 9.16 -7.60 8.84
N ALA A 104 9.27 -6.76 9.86
CA ALA A 104 9.68 -5.37 9.72
C ALA A 104 11.21 -5.28 9.84
N VAL A 105 11.88 -4.92 8.75
CA VAL A 105 13.34 -4.78 8.72
C VAL A 105 13.71 -3.33 8.96
N LEU A 106 14.53 -3.09 9.99
CA LEU A 106 15.07 -1.77 10.35
C LEU A 106 16.58 -1.72 10.08
N ASP A 107 17.08 -0.55 9.73
CA ASP A 107 18.52 -0.27 9.72
C ASP A 107 18.97 0.04 11.15
N ALA A 108 19.95 -0.70 11.66
CA ALA A 108 20.45 -0.56 13.04
C ALA A 108 21.00 0.83 13.37
N GLN A 109 21.40 1.60 12.36
CA GLN A 109 21.88 2.98 12.54
C GLN A 109 20.71 3.97 12.68
N SER A 110 19.65 3.78 11.93
CA SER A 110 18.55 4.76 11.82
C SER A 110 17.34 4.41 12.71
N GLY A 111 17.13 3.14 13.00
CA GLY A 111 15.92 2.66 13.68
C GLY A 111 14.65 2.87 12.83
N VAL A 112 13.58 3.33 13.47
CA VAL A 112 12.31 3.64 12.77
C VAL A 112 12.46 4.90 11.94
N GLU A 113 12.15 4.80 10.66
CA GLU A 113 12.16 5.87 9.67
C GLU A 113 10.75 6.18 9.16
N PRO A 114 10.49 7.32 8.49
CA PRO A 114 9.13 7.74 8.13
C PRO A 114 8.33 6.73 7.32
N GLN A 115 8.97 6.04 6.40
CA GLN A 115 8.30 4.98 5.63
C GLN A 115 7.95 3.78 6.50
N THR A 116 8.80 3.46 7.47
CA THR A 116 8.51 2.44 8.48
C THR A 116 7.24 2.80 9.24
N GLU A 117 7.08 4.05 9.66
CA GLU A 117 5.86 4.52 10.34
C GLU A 117 4.61 4.34 9.50
N THR A 118 4.69 4.68 8.21
CA THR A 118 3.56 4.55 7.28
C THR A 118 3.14 3.08 7.11
N VAL A 119 4.09 2.22 6.79
CA VAL A 119 3.83 0.78 6.59
C VAL A 119 3.40 0.11 7.90
N TRP A 120 3.97 0.54 9.03
CA TRP A 120 3.57 0.04 10.35
C TRP A 120 2.12 0.37 10.68
N ARG A 121 1.68 1.61 10.41
CA ARG A 121 0.28 2.01 10.59
C ARG A 121 -0.66 1.21 9.70
N GLN A 122 -0.31 1.02 8.43
CA GLN A 122 -1.09 0.17 7.53
C GLN A 122 -1.21 -1.27 8.05
N ALA A 123 -0.08 -1.86 8.49
CA ALA A 123 -0.09 -3.20 9.08
C ALA A 123 -0.95 -3.27 10.36
N THR A 124 -0.99 -2.21 11.16
CA THR A 124 -1.87 -2.11 12.34
C THR A 124 -3.34 -2.03 11.94
N THR A 125 -3.68 -1.26 10.91
CA THR A 125 -5.04 -1.14 10.37
C THR A 125 -5.58 -2.50 9.90
N TYR A 126 -4.74 -3.31 9.27
CA TYR A 126 -5.11 -4.66 8.82
C TYR A 126 -4.92 -5.75 9.89
N GLY A 127 -4.48 -5.38 11.11
CA GLY A 127 -4.30 -6.33 12.20
C GLY A 127 -3.21 -7.38 11.91
N VAL A 128 -2.16 -7.02 11.17
CA VAL A 128 -1.09 -7.96 10.77
C VAL A 128 -0.06 -8.09 11.90
N PRO A 129 0.11 -9.29 12.49
CA PRO A 129 1.17 -9.60 13.44
C PRO A 129 2.56 -9.37 12.85
N ARG A 130 3.49 -8.85 13.65
CA ARG A 130 4.83 -8.49 13.17
C ARG A 130 5.92 -8.94 14.13
N ILE A 131 7.03 -9.34 13.56
CA ILE A 131 8.34 -9.41 14.22
C ILE A 131 9.23 -8.33 13.62
N VAL A 132 10.19 -7.84 14.39
CA VAL A 132 11.11 -6.79 13.95
C VAL A 132 12.51 -7.38 13.82
N PHE A 133 13.16 -7.15 12.70
CA PHE A 133 14.54 -7.55 12.44
C PHE A 133 15.41 -6.31 12.25
N VAL A 134 16.22 -6.01 13.26
CA VAL A 134 17.20 -4.92 13.22
C VAL A 134 18.43 -5.41 12.45
N ASN A 135 18.49 -5.00 11.20
CA ASN A 135 19.48 -5.40 10.22
C ASN A 135 20.67 -4.44 10.19
N LYS A 136 21.73 -4.83 9.52
CA LYS A 136 22.98 -4.05 9.35
C LYS A 136 23.70 -3.75 10.66
N MET A 137 23.73 -4.71 11.58
CA MET A 137 24.51 -4.59 12.82
C MET A 137 26.02 -4.44 12.57
N ASP A 138 26.49 -4.73 11.35
CA ASP A 138 27.87 -4.55 10.88
C ASP A 138 28.18 -3.12 10.41
N LYS A 139 27.19 -2.25 10.30
CA LYS A 139 27.35 -0.88 9.81
C LYS A 139 27.89 0.04 10.92
N ILE A 140 28.75 0.99 10.53
CA ILE A 140 29.26 2.03 11.47
C ILE A 140 28.08 2.82 12.04
N GLY A 141 28.04 2.97 13.36
CA GLY A 141 26.95 3.63 14.08
C GLY A 141 25.74 2.73 14.34
N ALA A 142 25.85 1.41 14.13
CA ALA A 142 24.79 0.47 14.47
C ALA A 142 24.54 0.40 15.99
N ASP A 143 23.30 0.64 16.41
CA ASP A 143 22.87 0.56 17.81
C ASP A 143 21.50 -0.15 17.90
N PHE A 144 21.54 -1.36 18.41
CA PHE A 144 20.35 -2.20 18.55
C PHE A 144 19.35 -1.63 19.56
N LEU A 145 19.82 -1.21 20.73
CA LEU A 145 18.92 -0.71 21.79
C LEU A 145 18.31 0.65 21.41
N TYR A 146 19.04 1.48 20.69
CA TYR A 146 18.48 2.70 20.09
C TYR A 146 17.36 2.36 19.11
N SER A 147 17.56 1.36 18.24
CA SER A 147 16.51 0.91 17.31
C SER A 147 15.26 0.45 18.04
N VAL A 148 15.40 -0.33 19.12
CA VAL A 148 14.28 -0.74 19.99
C VAL A 148 13.58 0.48 20.59
N LYS A 149 14.35 1.44 21.10
CA LYS A 149 13.81 2.69 21.65
C LYS A 149 12.98 3.45 20.62
N THR A 150 13.41 3.52 19.36
CA THR A 150 12.63 4.20 18.31
C THR A 150 11.28 3.53 18.03
N LEU A 151 11.15 2.22 18.25
CA LEU A 151 9.85 1.52 18.16
C LEU A 151 8.87 2.00 19.23
N HIS A 152 9.37 2.22 20.46
CA HIS A 152 8.54 2.78 21.52
C HIS A 152 8.19 4.26 21.28
N ASP A 153 9.20 5.07 21.00
CA ASP A 153 9.07 6.53 20.94
C ASP A 153 8.26 7.02 19.73
N ARG A 154 8.34 6.31 18.59
CA ARG A 154 7.72 6.75 17.32
C ARG A 154 6.47 5.96 16.92
N LEU A 155 6.39 4.69 17.34
CA LEU A 155 5.29 3.81 16.95
C LEU A 155 4.39 3.44 18.12
N GLU A 156 4.78 3.84 19.36
CA GLU A 156 4.10 3.43 20.59
C GLU A 156 3.94 1.89 20.68
N ALA A 157 4.90 1.17 20.07
CA ALA A 157 4.84 -0.27 19.94
C ALA A 157 5.33 -0.96 21.21
N ASN A 158 4.60 -1.96 21.69
CA ASN A 158 5.03 -2.85 22.77
C ASN A 158 6.07 -3.85 22.25
N ALA A 159 7.26 -3.34 21.90
CA ALA A 159 8.33 -4.07 21.26
C ALA A 159 9.45 -4.37 22.28
N HIS A 160 9.83 -5.65 22.37
CA HIS A 160 10.86 -6.09 23.31
C HIS A 160 11.89 -6.97 22.61
N PRO A 161 13.19 -6.81 22.96
CA PRO A 161 14.25 -7.68 22.46
C PRO A 161 14.01 -9.14 22.86
N ILE A 162 14.08 -10.04 21.91
CA ILE A 162 14.21 -11.48 22.15
C ILE A 162 15.63 -11.97 21.80
N GLN A 163 16.46 -11.06 21.33
CA GLN A 163 17.87 -11.26 21.04
C GLN A 163 18.68 -10.04 21.47
N LEU A 164 19.96 -10.25 21.69
CA LEU A 164 20.92 -9.20 21.96
C LEU A 164 22.18 -9.44 21.09
N PRO A 165 22.67 -8.45 20.34
CA PRO A 165 23.87 -8.64 19.54
C PRO A 165 25.13 -8.74 20.42
N ILE A 166 26.10 -9.57 20.01
CA ILE A 166 27.44 -9.64 20.57
C ILE A 166 28.33 -8.77 19.69
N GLY A 167 28.69 -7.60 20.22
CA GLY A 167 29.39 -6.57 19.46
C GLY A 167 28.49 -5.80 18.50
N ALA A 168 29.10 -4.82 17.86
CA ALA A 168 28.47 -4.01 16.79
C ALA A 168 29.53 -3.60 15.77
N GLU A 169 29.15 -3.14 14.61
CA GLU A 169 30.04 -2.74 13.53
C GLU A 169 30.95 -3.91 13.10
N ASP A 170 32.24 -3.66 12.95
CA ASP A 170 33.22 -4.69 12.58
C ASP A 170 33.42 -5.77 13.68
N GLN A 171 32.95 -5.51 14.89
CA GLN A 171 33.03 -6.43 16.03
C GLN A 171 31.73 -7.24 16.23
N PHE A 172 30.77 -7.16 15.30
CA PHE A 172 29.57 -7.95 15.37
C PHE A 172 29.87 -9.44 15.08
N GLU A 173 29.95 -10.24 16.14
CA GLU A 173 30.40 -11.64 16.05
C GLU A 173 29.29 -12.68 16.22
N GLY A 174 28.28 -12.36 17.00
CA GLY A 174 27.24 -13.33 17.34
C GLY A 174 25.96 -12.69 17.87
N ILE A 175 25.05 -13.56 18.31
CA ILE A 175 23.72 -13.19 18.78
C ILE A 175 23.39 -13.96 20.05
N ILE A 176 22.96 -13.28 21.10
CA ILE A 176 22.41 -13.91 22.30
C ILE A 176 20.90 -14.09 22.12
N ASP A 177 20.42 -15.31 22.27
CA ASP A 177 19.01 -15.62 22.37
C ASP A 177 18.56 -15.38 23.82
N LEU A 178 17.68 -14.40 24.03
CA LEU A 178 17.17 -14.04 25.37
C LEU A 178 16.05 -14.96 25.83
N VAL A 179 15.48 -15.76 24.97
CA VAL A 179 14.45 -16.75 25.33
C VAL A 179 15.11 -18.02 25.85
N GLU A 180 16.10 -18.53 25.14
CA GLU A 180 16.85 -19.74 25.51
C GLU A 180 18.06 -19.48 26.40
N MET A 181 18.48 -18.22 26.53
CA MET A 181 19.65 -17.76 27.28
C MET A 181 20.95 -18.46 26.83
N LYS A 182 21.16 -18.43 25.50
CA LYS A 182 22.35 -18.98 24.82
C LYS A 182 22.95 -17.98 23.86
N ALA A 183 24.23 -18.08 23.60
CA ALA A 183 24.95 -17.29 22.61
C ALA A 183 25.21 -18.11 21.35
N TYR A 184 24.93 -17.56 20.18
CA TYR A 184 25.18 -18.17 18.86
C TYR A 184 26.30 -17.43 18.16
N TYR A 185 27.37 -18.16 17.79
CA TYR A 185 28.51 -17.66 17.03
C TYR A 185 28.53 -18.29 15.66
N TYR A 186 28.91 -17.51 14.66
CA TYR A 186 29.02 -17.96 13.27
C TYR A 186 30.46 -18.36 12.96
N LEU A 187 30.65 -19.57 12.40
CA LEU A 187 31.94 -20.19 12.18
C LEU A 187 32.47 -20.03 10.75
N ASP A 188 31.62 -19.57 9.83
CA ASP A 188 31.97 -19.34 8.44
C ASP A 188 31.35 -18.06 7.89
N ASP A 189 31.93 -17.52 6.82
CA ASP A 189 31.51 -16.27 6.19
C ASP A 189 30.13 -16.37 5.51
N LEU A 190 29.70 -17.58 5.16
CA LEU A 190 28.37 -17.84 4.59
C LEU A 190 27.30 -18.03 5.66
N GLY A 191 27.66 -18.03 6.94
CA GLY A 191 26.74 -18.22 8.06
C GLY A 191 26.06 -19.59 8.08
N THR A 192 26.59 -20.59 7.35
CA THR A 192 25.97 -21.91 7.25
C THR A 192 26.20 -22.77 8.48
N ARG A 193 27.23 -22.46 9.25
CA ARG A 193 27.57 -23.13 10.50
C ARG A 193 27.57 -22.16 11.66
N SER A 194 26.74 -22.44 12.64
CA SER A 194 26.72 -21.71 13.91
C SER A 194 26.92 -22.67 15.08
N GLU A 195 27.46 -22.15 16.16
CA GLU A 195 27.72 -22.88 17.41
C GLU A 195 27.02 -22.18 18.57
N ALA A 196 26.23 -22.92 19.34
CA ALA A 196 25.67 -22.43 20.57
C ALA A 196 26.70 -22.53 21.72
N ARG A 197 26.90 -21.43 22.42
CA ARG A 197 27.83 -21.31 23.58
C ARG A 197 27.09 -20.66 24.75
N GLU A 198 27.76 -20.68 25.91
CA GLU A 198 27.28 -19.90 27.03
C GLU A 198 27.45 -18.39 26.75
N ILE A 199 26.57 -17.59 27.36
CA ILE A 199 26.63 -16.13 27.24
C ILE A 199 27.94 -15.62 27.83
N PRO A 200 28.70 -14.78 27.09
CA PRO A 200 29.94 -14.16 27.64
C PRO A 200 29.67 -13.38 28.91
N ASP A 201 30.64 -13.43 29.85
CA ASP A 201 30.47 -12.80 31.17
C ASP A 201 30.13 -11.30 31.09
N GLU A 202 30.66 -10.60 30.09
CA GLU A 202 30.43 -9.18 29.87
C GLU A 202 28.97 -8.85 29.48
N TYR A 203 28.21 -9.82 28.94
CA TYR A 203 26.82 -9.67 28.54
C TYR A 203 25.82 -10.31 29.50
N LYS A 204 26.27 -11.10 30.48
CA LYS A 204 25.37 -11.86 31.36
C LYS A 204 24.39 -10.96 32.11
N GLU A 205 24.86 -9.90 32.77
CA GLU A 205 23.99 -8.99 33.51
C GLU A 205 22.94 -8.35 32.64
N GLN A 206 23.33 -7.85 31.46
CA GLN A 206 22.42 -7.22 30.49
C GLN A 206 21.44 -8.23 29.93
N ALA A 207 21.90 -9.44 29.61
CA ALA A 207 21.02 -10.50 29.10
C ALA A 207 19.99 -10.94 30.13
N GLU A 208 20.38 -11.08 31.40
CA GLU A 208 19.48 -11.40 32.52
C GLU A 208 18.44 -10.29 32.75
N GLU A 209 18.86 -9.03 32.70
CA GLU A 209 17.94 -7.89 32.82
C GLU A 209 16.93 -7.86 31.70
N LEU A 210 17.35 -8.01 30.43
CA LEU A 210 16.48 -8.02 29.27
C LEU A 210 15.57 -9.26 29.24
N HIS A 211 16.07 -10.42 29.66
CA HIS A 211 15.27 -11.63 29.82
C HIS A 211 14.14 -11.43 30.85
N THR A 212 14.45 -10.83 31.99
CA THR A 212 13.46 -10.53 33.02
C THR A 212 12.41 -9.55 32.50
N ARG A 213 12.83 -8.47 31.84
CA ARG A 213 11.89 -7.51 31.22
C ARG A 213 11.01 -8.15 30.13
N LEU A 214 11.57 -9.08 29.38
CA LEU A 214 10.81 -9.85 28.37
C LEU A 214 9.72 -10.69 29.06
N ILE A 215 10.05 -11.41 30.14
CA ILE A 215 9.07 -12.21 30.89
C ILE A 215 7.98 -11.30 31.47
N GLU A 216 8.33 -10.18 32.07
CA GLU A 216 7.37 -9.21 32.62
C GLU A 216 6.42 -8.70 31.56
N ALA A 217 6.94 -8.25 30.41
CA ALA A 217 6.14 -7.73 29.32
C ALA A 217 5.15 -8.76 28.73
N VAL A 218 5.56 -10.01 28.65
CA VAL A 218 4.72 -11.09 28.12
C VAL A 218 3.73 -11.59 29.16
N ALA A 219 4.13 -11.62 30.45
CA ALA A 219 3.25 -12.00 31.55
C ALA A 219 2.07 -11.04 31.72
N GLU A 220 2.21 -9.76 31.39
CA GLU A 220 1.09 -8.80 31.37
C GLU A 220 -0.03 -9.20 30.38
N LEU A 221 0.30 -10.00 29.36
CA LEU A 221 -0.62 -10.45 28.31
C LEU A 221 -1.16 -11.87 28.54
N ASP A 222 -0.69 -12.57 29.58
CA ASP A 222 -1.05 -13.96 29.87
C ASP A 222 -1.23 -14.21 31.36
N GLU A 223 -2.49 -14.41 31.80
CA GLU A 223 -2.83 -14.55 33.21
C GLU A 223 -2.12 -15.74 33.89
N ASP A 224 -1.97 -16.87 33.20
CA ASP A 224 -1.32 -18.06 33.75
C ASP A 224 0.18 -17.83 33.96
N LEU A 225 0.80 -17.14 33.00
CA LEU A 225 2.23 -16.79 33.09
C LEU A 225 2.47 -15.73 34.19
N MET A 226 1.54 -14.75 34.31
CA MET A 226 1.59 -13.75 35.37
C MET A 226 1.52 -14.38 36.74
N MET A 227 0.63 -15.35 36.97
CA MET A 227 0.52 -16.07 38.22
C MET A 227 1.82 -16.78 38.61
N LYS A 228 2.39 -17.53 37.66
CA LYS A 228 3.70 -18.21 37.86
C LYS A 228 4.81 -17.21 38.19
N TYR A 229 4.89 -16.12 37.48
CA TYR A 229 5.89 -15.07 37.70
C TYR A 229 5.78 -14.47 39.10
N LEU A 230 4.55 -14.15 39.55
CA LEU A 230 4.30 -13.58 40.89
C LEU A 230 4.58 -14.59 42.03
N GLU A 231 4.36 -15.87 41.81
CA GLU A 231 4.63 -16.94 42.76
C GLU A 231 6.13 -17.33 42.80
N GLY A 232 6.94 -16.80 41.88
CA GLY A 232 8.36 -17.10 41.77
C GLY A 232 8.65 -18.49 41.23
N GLU A 233 7.70 -19.08 40.49
CA GLU A 233 7.88 -20.36 39.83
C GLU A 233 8.74 -20.21 38.58
N GLU A 234 9.48 -21.26 38.22
CA GLU A 234 10.28 -21.31 37.02
C GLU A 234 9.39 -21.37 35.78
N ILE A 235 9.63 -20.43 34.85
CA ILE A 235 8.96 -20.39 33.55
C ILE A 235 9.84 -21.12 32.53
N SER A 236 9.31 -22.16 31.90
CA SER A 236 10.04 -22.92 30.88
C SER A 236 10.15 -22.13 29.57
N VAL A 237 11.13 -22.48 28.74
CA VAL A 237 11.33 -21.90 27.42
C VAL A 237 10.09 -22.05 26.55
N ASP A 238 9.44 -23.24 26.59
CA ASP A 238 8.24 -23.52 25.80
C ASP A 238 7.04 -22.65 26.24
N GLU A 239 6.87 -22.45 27.55
CA GLU A 239 5.82 -21.54 28.07
C GLU A 239 6.07 -20.09 27.66
N LEU A 240 7.34 -19.66 27.72
CA LEU A 240 7.71 -18.30 27.29
C LEU A 240 7.49 -18.12 25.80
N LYS A 241 7.90 -19.07 24.96
CA LYS A 241 7.66 -19.05 23.50
C LYS A 241 6.18 -19.03 23.17
N ALA A 242 5.36 -19.84 23.85
CA ALA A 242 3.92 -19.85 23.65
C ALA A 242 3.26 -18.51 23.99
N ALA A 243 3.67 -17.89 25.07
CA ALA A 243 3.16 -16.59 25.49
C ALA A 243 3.59 -15.43 24.54
N ILE A 244 4.85 -15.45 24.08
CA ILE A 244 5.33 -14.50 23.06
C ILE A 244 4.52 -14.67 21.77
N ARG A 245 4.28 -15.90 21.32
CA ARG A 245 3.46 -16.19 20.14
C ARG A 245 2.04 -15.66 20.30
N LYS A 246 1.41 -15.90 21.45
CA LYS A 246 0.05 -15.42 21.75
C LYS A 246 -0.03 -13.90 21.65
N GLY A 247 0.86 -13.18 22.31
CA GLY A 247 0.92 -11.72 22.26
C GLY A 247 1.20 -11.19 20.86
N THR A 248 2.09 -11.84 20.11
CA THR A 248 2.43 -11.47 18.72
C THR A 248 1.25 -11.68 17.78
N CYS A 249 0.59 -12.84 17.85
CA CYS A 249 -0.57 -13.15 17.01
C CYS A 249 -1.77 -12.23 17.29
N ASN A 250 -1.91 -11.76 18.52
CA ASN A 250 -2.94 -10.78 18.92
C ASN A 250 -2.60 -9.32 18.57
N VAL A 251 -1.42 -9.08 18.01
CA VAL A 251 -0.92 -7.72 17.68
C VAL A 251 -0.74 -6.83 18.94
N GLU A 252 -0.42 -7.46 20.07
CA GLU A 252 -0.21 -6.80 21.36
C GLU A 252 1.26 -6.76 21.79
N PHE A 253 2.11 -7.54 21.11
CA PHE A 253 3.52 -7.69 21.39
C PHE A 253 4.32 -7.82 20.08
N TYR A 254 5.53 -7.24 20.05
CA TYR A 254 6.40 -7.27 18.89
C TYR A 254 7.80 -7.75 19.25
N PRO A 255 8.17 -9.01 18.94
CA PRO A 255 9.52 -9.50 19.19
C PRO A 255 10.54 -8.78 18.32
N VAL A 256 11.65 -8.34 18.91
CA VAL A 256 12.75 -7.67 18.20
C VAL A 256 13.98 -8.55 18.15
N LEU A 257 14.44 -8.80 16.93
CA LEU A 257 15.62 -9.57 16.59
C LEU A 257 16.73 -8.66 16.04
N CYS A 258 17.94 -9.18 15.96
CA CYS A 258 19.07 -8.47 15.39
C CYS A 258 19.86 -9.36 14.42
N GLY A 259 20.59 -8.73 13.52
CA GLY A 259 21.47 -9.43 12.60
C GLY A 259 22.09 -8.53 11.54
N SER A 260 22.79 -9.16 10.62
CA SER A 260 23.28 -8.56 9.38
C SER A 260 23.06 -9.53 8.23
N ALA A 261 22.12 -9.23 7.39
CA ALA A 261 21.87 -10.03 6.18
C ALA A 261 23.11 -10.00 5.26
N PHE A 262 23.77 -8.86 5.13
CA PHE A 262 24.99 -8.73 4.33
C PHE A 262 26.13 -9.61 4.83
N LYS A 263 26.34 -9.69 6.14
CA LYS A 263 27.35 -10.55 6.76
C LYS A 263 26.87 -11.99 7.04
N ASN A 264 25.68 -12.35 6.55
CA ASN A 264 25.13 -13.69 6.70
C ASN A 264 24.92 -14.15 8.16
N LYS A 265 24.53 -13.22 9.05
CA LYS A 265 24.34 -13.47 10.48
C LYS A 265 22.92 -13.11 10.92
N GLY A 266 22.24 -14.05 11.57
CA GLY A 266 20.94 -13.84 12.20
C GLY A 266 19.72 -14.20 11.35
N VAL A 267 19.87 -14.45 10.06
CA VAL A 267 18.71 -14.74 9.17
C VAL A 267 18.05 -16.08 9.49
N GLN A 268 18.82 -17.12 9.83
CA GLN A 268 18.26 -18.42 10.23
C GLN A 268 17.48 -18.30 11.54
N LEU A 269 17.99 -17.54 12.51
CA LEU A 269 17.29 -17.29 13.78
C LEU A 269 16.00 -16.46 13.54
N MET A 270 16.00 -15.57 12.57
CA MET A 270 14.81 -14.85 12.14
C MET A 270 13.78 -15.82 11.52
N LEU A 271 14.20 -16.77 10.69
CA LEU A 271 13.33 -17.81 10.15
C LEU A 271 12.74 -18.71 11.23
N ASP A 272 13.52 -19.03 12.26
CA ASP A 272 13.02 -19.73 13.44
C ASP A 272 11.96 -18.92 14.17
N ALA A 273 12.17 -17.62 14.34
CA ALA A 273 11.19 -16.72 14.95
C ALA A 273 9.91 -16.58 14.12
N VAL A 274 10.00 -16.59 12.78
CA VAL A 274 8.81 -16.63 11.90
C VAL A 274 7.97 -17.84 12.18
N ILE A 275 8.57 -19.02 12.35
CA ILE A 275 7.88 -20.24 12.66
C ILE A 275 7.30 -20.22 14.08
N ASP A 276 8.09 -19.76 15.05
CA ASP A 276 7.73 -19.81 16.47
C ASP A 276 6.68 -18.78 16.84
N TYR A 277 6.71 -17.57 16.27
CA TYR A 277 5.93 -16.43 16.76
C TYR A 277 4.89 -15.89 15.78
N LEU A 278 5.06 -16.03 14.46
CA LEU A 278 4.07 -15.56 13.50
C LEU A 278 2.94 -16.58 13.30
N PRO A 279 1.72 -16.12 13.04
CA PRO A 279 0.57 -17.00 12.92
C PRO A 279 0.58 -17.85 11.66
N SER A 280 -0.04 -19.00 11.74
CA SER A 280 -0.51 -19.79 10.60
C SER A 280 -1.88 -19.28 10.11
N PRO A 281 -2.37 -19.71 8.94
CA PRO A 281 -3.70 -19.32 8.46
C PRO A 281 -4.87 -19.66 9.38
N ILE A 282 -4.71 -20.63 10.30
CA ILE A 282 -5.74 -20.99 11.29
C ILE A 282 -5.68 -20.17 12.58
N ASP A 283 -4.56 -19.51 12.85
CA ASP A 283 -4.38 -18.67 14.04
C ASP A 283 -4.95 -17.25 13.83
N VAL A 284 -5.21 -16.85 12.59
CA VAL A 284 -5.83 -15.57 12.27
C VAL A 284 -7.35 -15.68 12.26
N PRO A 285 -8.08 -14.57 12.54
CA PRO A 285 -9.53 -14.59 12.45
C PRO A 285 -10.04 -15.02 11.07
N PRO A 286 -11.18 -15.73 10.98
CA PRO A 286 -11.83 -16.06 9.72
C PRO A 286 -12.07 -14.79 8.89
N ILE A 287 -11.87 -14.87 7.58
CA ILE A 287 -12.10 -13.73 6.72
C ILE A 287 -13.57 -13.39 6.63
N LYS A 288 -13.88 -12.11 6.76
CA LYS A 288 -15.23 -11.58 6.58
C LYS A 288 -15.52 -11.29 5.12
N GLY A 289 -16.79 -11.36 4.76
CA GLY A 289 -17.28 -11.00 3.45
C GLY A 289 -18.79 -10.73 3.51
N VAL A 290 -19.33 -10.33 2.37
CA VAL A 290 -20.74 -10.02 2.20
C VAL A 290 -21.30 -10.89 1.09
N ILE A 291 -22.53 -11.39 1.27
CA ILE A 291 -23.20 -12.15 0.21
C ILE A 291 -23.61 -11.14 -0.89
N PRO A 292 -23.28 -11.39 -2.18
CA PRO A 292 -23.61 -10.50 -3.27
C PRO A 292 -25.10 -10.15 -3.29
N ASP A 293 -25.41 -8.91 -3.66
CA ASP A 293 -26.76 -8.35 -3.75
C ASP A 293 -27.55 -8.31 -2.42
N THR A 294 -26.85 -8.53 -1.31
CA THR A 294 -27.41 -8.41 0.04
C THR A 294 -26.45 -7.61 0.93
N GLU A 295 -26.92 -7.20 2.09
CA GLU A 295 -26.05 -6.62 3.14
C GLU A 295 -25.67 -7.67 4.22
N GLU A 296 -25.92 -8.94 3.95
CA GLU A 296 -25.70 -10.03 4.89
C GLU A 296 -24.21 -10.36 4.97
N GLU A 297 -23.64 -10.15 6.16
CA GLU A 297 -22.24 -10.52 6.43
C GLU A 297 -22.11 -12.03 6.57
N THR A 298 -21.02 -12.56 6.07
CA THR A 298 -20.63 -13.96 6.19
C THR A 298 -19.14 -14.06 6.50
N VAL A 299 -18.72 -15.24 6.99
CA VAL A 299 -17.30 -15.53 7.24
C VAL A 299 -16.89 -16.80 6.52
N ARG A 300 -15.62 -16.90 6.17
CA ARG A 300 -14.99 -18.13 5.65
C ARG A 300 -13.86 -18.53 6.58
N LYS A 301 -13.92 -19.77 7.07
CA LYS A 301 -12.85 -20.35 7.90
C LYS A 301 -11.73 -20.88 7.02
N SER A 302 -10.50 -20.83 7.49
CA SER A 302 -9.36 -21.46 6.84
C SER A 302 -9.47 -22.99 6.95
N SER A 303 -10.18 -23.60 6.02
CA SER A 303 -10.36 -25.06 5.93
C SER A 303 -10.53 -25.47 4.47
N ASP A 304 -9.97 -26.63 4.11
CA ASP A 304 -10.10 -27.21 2.78
C ASP A 304 -11.54 -27.72 2.50
N ASP A 305 -12.32 -27.99 3.55
CA ASP A 305 -13.70 -28.48 3.46
C ASP A 305 -14.74 -27.36 3.29
N GLU A 306 -14.34 -26.12 3.45
CA GLU A 306 -15.21 -24.94 3.24
C GLU A 306 -15.38 -24.66 1.72
N PRO A 307 -16.42 -23.94 1.31
CA PRO A 307 -16.56 -23.47 -0.05
C PRO A 307 -15.37 -22.60 -0.45
N PHE A 308 -14.90 -22.75 -1.70
CA PHE A 308 -13.77 -22.00 -2.19
C PHE A 308 -14.02 -20.48 -2.16
N ALA A 309 -13.07 -19.73 -1.60
CA ALA A 309 -13.03 -18.28 -1.64
C ALA A 309 -11.58 -17.81 -1.66
N ALA A 310 -11.27 -16.91 -2.58
CA ALA A 310 -9.94 -16.34 -2.76
C ALA A 310 -10.03 -14.87 -3.15
N LEU A 311 -8.98 -14.12 -2.83
CA LEU A 311 -8.84 -12.72 -3.19
C LEU A 311 -7.71 -12.56 -4.21
N ALA A 312 -8.03 -11.97 -5.37
CA ALA A 312 -7.04 -11.57 -6.36
C ALA A 312 -6.38 -10.26 -5.88
N PHE A 313 -5.13 -10.33 -5.47
CA PHE A 313 -4.45 -9.17 -4.88
C PHE A 313 -3.44 -8.51 -5.81
N LYS A 314 -3.06 -9.16 -6.89
CA LYS A 314 -2.13 -8.62 -7.89
C LYS A 314 -2.39 -9.22 -9.26
N VAL A 315 -2.35 -8.37 -10.27
CA VAL A 315 -2.37 -8.76 -11.68
C VAL A 315 -1.10 -8.26 -12.34
N MET A 316 -0.47 -9.06 -13.18
CA MET A 316 0.66 -8.65 -14.00
C MET A 316 0.57 -9.25 -15.40
N THR A 317 1.18 -8.58 -16.36
CA THR A 317 1.31 -9.07 -17.72
C THR A 317 2.68 -9.72 -17.91
N ASP A 318 2.68 -10.97 -18.31
CA ASP A 318 3.87 -11.74 -18.58
C ASP A 318 4.06 -11.94 -20.09
N PRO A 319 5.26 -11.76 -20.65
CA PRO A 319 5.49 -11.88 -22.08
C PRO A 319 5.21 -13.29 -22.66
N TYR A 320 5.31 -14.34 -21.82
CA TYR A 320 5.23 -15.73 -22.26
C TYR A 320 3.87 -16.37 -21.99
N VAL A 321 3.26 -16.06 -20.84
CA VAL A 321 2.00 -16.70 -20.42
C VAL A 321 0.81 -15.74 -20.46
N GLY A 322 1.03 -14.47 -20.76
CA GLY A 322 -0.01 -13.45 -20.78
C GLY A 322 -0.37 -12.94 -19.39
N LYS A 323 -1.66 -12.78 -19.13
CA LYS A 323 -2.14 -12.25 -17.84
C LYS A 323 -1.97 -13.27 -16.73
N LEU A 324 -1.23 -12.90 -15.69
CA LEU A 324 -1.06 -13.62 -14.43
C LEU A 324 -1.86 -12.92 -13.34
N THR A 325 -2.70 -13.67 -12.64
CA THR A 325 -3.47 -13.17 -11.50
C THR A 325 -3.01 -13.87 -10.23
N PHE A 326 -2.36 -13.15 -9.34
CA PHE A 326 -1.96 -13.66 -8.03
C PHE A 326 -3.15 -13.62 -7.09
N PHE A 327 -3.39 -14.69 -6.38
CA PHE A 327 -4.51 -14.81 -5.44
C PHE A 327 -4.13 -15.56 -4.17
N ARG A 328 -4.76 -15.15 -3.07
CA ARG A 328 -4.72 -15.83 -1.78
C ARG A 328 -6.00 -16.65 -1.60
N VAL A 329 -5.85 -17.92 -1.34
CA VAL A 329 -6.97 -18.82 -0.98
C VAL A 329 -7.24 -18.70 0.52
N TYR A 330 -8.44 -18.27 0.88
CA TYR A 330 -8.88 -18.17 2.27
C TYR A 330 -9.63 -19.41 2.73
N SER A 331 -10.37 -20.05 1.85
CA SER A 331 -11.14 -21.27 2.18
C SER A 331 -11.27 -22.16 0.96
N GLY A 332 -11.47 -23.44 1.22
CA GLY A 332 -11.72 -24.45 0.18
C GLY A 332 -10.50 -24.80 -0.65
N THR A 333 -10.76 -25.52 -1.74
CA THR A 333 -9.74 -25.98 -2.69
C THR A 333 -10.15 -25.63 -4.12
N LEU A 334 -9.17 -25.52 -5.01
CA LEU A 334 -9.39 -25.23 -6.42
C LEU A 334 -8.43 -26.02 -7.29
N SER A 335 -8.98 -26.73 -8.29
CA SER A 335 -8.20 -27.50 -9.25
C SER A 335 -7.92 -26.69 -10.52
N SER A 336 -6.75 -26.91 -11.12
CA SER A 336 -6.40 -26.39 -12.44
C SER A 336 -7.46 -26.84 -13.48
N GLY A 337 -7.82 -25.96 -14.39
CA GLY A 337 -8.82 -26.20 -15.42
C GLY A 337 -10.28 -26.03 -14.99
N SER A 338 -10.55 -25.77 -13.71
CA SER A 338 -11.91 -25.59 -13.17
C SER A 338 -12.47 -24.18 -13.41
N TYR A 339 -13.74 -24.02 -13.08
CA TYR A 339 -14.43 -22.73 -13.15
C TYR A 339 -14.56 -22.09 -11.78
N VAL A 340 -14.52 -20.77 -11.75
CA VAL A 340 -14.77 -19.95 -10.57
C VAL A 340 -15.77 -18.82 -10.92
N SER A 341 -16.44 -18.33 -9.91
CA SER A 341 -17.23 -17.09 -10.01
C SER A 341 -16.38 -15.92 -9.54
N ASN A 342 -16.24 -14.90 -10.38
CA ASN A 342 -15.80 -13.58 -9.96
C ASN A 342 -17.03 -12.85 -9.42
N SER A 343 -17.24 -12.92 -8.11
CA SER A 343 -18.44 -12.37 -7.46
C SER A 343 -18.47 -10.85 -7.45
N THR A 344 -17.32 -10.19 -7.49
CA THR A 344 -17.24 -8.72 -7.58
C THR A 344 -17.80 -8.20 -8.90
N LYS A 345 -17.60 -8.93 -10.00
CA LYS A 345 -18.07 -8.56 -11.34
C LYS A 345 -19.27 -9.36 -11.85
N GLY A 346 -19.73 -10.34 -11.08
CA GLY A 346 -20.83 -11.23 -11.47
C GLY A 346 -20.52 -12.09 -12.71
N LYS A 347 -19.24 -12.45 -12.92
CA LYS A 347 -18.80 -13.20 -14.10
C LYS A 347 -18.23 -14.56 -13.73
N ARG A 348 -18.53 -15.54 -14.57
CA ARG A 348 -17.92 -16.87 -14.51
C ARG A 348 -16.66 -16.90 -15.35
N GLU A 349 -15.54 -17.37 -14.76
CA GLU A 349 -14.26 -17.48 -15.44
C GLU A 349 -13.66 -18.88 -15.29
N ARG A 350 -12.82 -19.24 -16.23
CA ARG A 350 -12.09 -20.52 -16.20
C ARG A 350 -10.63 -20.29 -15.83
N ILE A 351 -10.16 -20.99 -14.83
CA ILE A 351 -8.74 -21.08 -14.49
C ILE A 351 -8.08 -22.07 -15.46
N GLY A 352 -7.15 -21.59 -16.26
CA GLY A 352 -6.39 -22.44 -17.19
C GLY A 352 -5.37 -23.28 -16.44
N ARG A 353 -4.34 -22.61 -15.91
CA ARG A 353 -3.25 -23.22 -15.13
C ARG A 353 -3.09 -22.49 -13.81
N ILE A 354 -2.64 -23.23 -12.81
CA ILE A 354 -2.26 -22.67 -11.51
C ILE A 354 -0.75 -22.83 -11.36
N LEU A 355 -0.08 -21.74 -11.03
CA LEU A 355 1.36 -21.67 -10.91
C LEU A 355 1.75 -21.33 -9.46
N GLN A 356 2.70 -22.08 -8.94
CA GLN A 356 3.41 -21.74 -7.72
C GLN A 356 4.71 -21.01 -8.08
N MET A 357 4.95 -19.89 -7.39
CA MET A 357 6.12 -19.07 -7.65
C MET A 357 7.27 -19.47 -6.72
N HIS A 358 8.46 -19.64 -7.30
CA HIS A 358 9.69 -19.92 -6.60
C HIS A 358 10.77 -18.96 -7.10
N ALA A 359 10.80 -17.76 -6.52
CA ALA A 359 11.60 -16.66 -7.04
C ALA A 359 11.26 -16.39 -8.52
N ASN A 360 12.19 -16.55 -9.45
CA ASN A 360 11.97 -16.38 -10.89
C ASN A 360 11.54 -17.68 -11.61
N HIS A 361 11.39 -18.79 -10.90
CA HIS A 361 10.88 -20.06 -11.44
C HIS A 361 9.39 -20.22 -11.19
N ARG A 362 8.70 -20.85 -12.13
CA ARG A 362 7.27 -21.14 -12.08
C ARG A 362 7.06 -22.64 -12.14
N GLU A 363 6.34 -23.16 -11.18
CA GLU A 363 5.95 -24.57 -11.13
C GLU A 363 4.45 -24.69 -11.32
N GLU A 364 4.04 -25.49 -12.29
CA GLU A 364 2.62 -25.77 -12.50
C GLU A 364 2.14 -26.76 -11.46
N ILE A 365 1.10 -26.38 -10.72
CA ILE A 365 0.49 -27.22 -9.69
C ILE A 365 -0.94 -27.59 -10.05
N PRO A 366 -1.38 -28.82 -9.75
CA PRO A 366 -2.72 -29.28 -10.12
C PRO A 366 -3.83 -28.70 -9.27
N MET A 367 -3.53 -28.28 -8.04
CA MET A 367 -4.52 -27.84 -7.05
C MET A 367 -3.92 -26.88 -6.05
N VAL A 368 -4.73 -25.94 -5.56
CA VAL A 368 -4.45 -25.08 -4.39
C VAL A 368 -5.41 -25.38 -3.27
N TYR A 369 -4.98 -25.10 -2.06
CA TYR A 369 -5.68 -25.35 -0.80
C TYR A 369 -5.86 -24.07 0.00
N ALA A 370 -6.72 -24.10 1.02
CA ALA A 370 -6.87 -22.99 1.95
C ALA A 370 -5.50 -22.56 2.52
N GLY A 371 -5.26 -21.26 2.60
CA GLY A 371 -3.99 -20.68 3.05
C GLY A 371 -2.90 -20.56 1.99
N ASP A 372 -3.12 -21.07 0.77
CA ASP A 372 -2.14 -20.99 -0.31
C ASP A 372 -2.13 -19.60 -0.98
N ILE A 373 -0.95 -19.22 -1.46
CA ILE A 373 -0.75 -18.10 -2.37
C ILE A 373 -0.23 -18.67 -3.70
N ALA A 374 -0.91 -18.37 -4.79
CA ALA A 374 -0.57 -18.87 -6.11
C ALA A 374 -0.92 -17.86 -7.21
N ALA A 375 -0.52 -18.17 -8.44
CA ALA A 375 -0.88 -17.40 -9.60
C ALA A 375 -1.75 -18.23 -10.56
N ALA A 376 -2.77 -17.61 -11.15
CA ALA A 376 -3.63 -18.21 -12.15
C ALA A 376 -3.36 -17.63 -13.53
N VAL A 377 -3.38 -18.50 -14.54
CA VAL A 377 -3.37 -18.14 -15.96
C VAL A 377 -4.77 -18.39 -16.53
N GLY A 378 -5.25 -17.49 -17.35
CA GLY A 378 -6.51 -17.67 -18.08
C GLY A 378 -7.69 -16.83 -17.58
N LEU A 379 -7.55 -16.12 -16.47
CA LEU A 379 -8.54 -15.16 -15.99
C LEU A 379 -8.47 -13.90 -16.85
N LYS A 380 -9.55 -13.59 -17.56
CA LYS A 380 -9.59 -12.47 -18.51
C LYS A 380 -10.12 -11.19 -17.88
N ASP A 381 -11.22 -11.31 -17.15
CA ASP A 381 -11.94 -10.19 -16.57
C ASP A 381 -11.52 -9.82 -15.14
N THR A 382 -10.86 -10.73 -14.43
CA THR A 382 -10.42 -10.53 -13.05
C THR A 382 -9.37 -9.43 -12.97
N THR A 383 -9.56 -8.50 -12.05
CA THR A 383 -8.62 -7.42 -11.72
C THR A 383 -8.23 -7.48 -10.24
N THR A 384 -7.28 -6.65 -9.84
CA THR A 384 -6.84 -6.56 -8.45
C THR A 384 -7.99 -6.14 -7.53
N GLY A 385 -8.18 -6.85 -6.43
CA GLY A 385 -9.26 -6.64 -5.48
C GLY A 385 -10.51 -7.50 -5.72
N ASP A 386 -10.59 -8.21 -6.85
CA ASP A 386 -11.73 -9.07 -7.12
C ASP A 386 -11.72 -10.35 -6.26
N THR A 387 -12.90 -10.81 -5.89
CA THR A 387 -13.10 -12.08 -5.19
C THR A 387 -13.41 -13.19 -6.19
N LEU A 388 -12.70 -14.30 -6.04
CA LEU A 388 -12.95 -15.55 -6.76
C LEU A 388 -13.54 -16.56 -5.77
N CYS A 389 -14.69 -17.13 -6.09
CA CYS A 389 -15.38 -18.05 -5.19
C CYS A 389 -16.08 -19.20 -5.90
N ASP A 390 -16.60 -20.12 -5.11
CA ASP A 390 -17.50 -21.18 -5.57
C ASP A 390 -18.80 -20.58 -6.11
N GLU A 391 -19.29 -21.11 -7.24
CA GLU A 391 -20.48 -20.59 -7.90
C GLU A 391 -21.77 -20.75 -7.07
N ASN A 392 -21.83 -21.78 -6.23
CA ASN A 392 -23.00 -22.08 -5.40
C ASN A 392 -22.97 -21.38 -4.04
N HIS A 393 -21.83 -20.87 -3.62
CA HIS A 393 -21.62 -20.20 -2.34
C HIS A 393 -20.94 -18.83 -2.56
N PRO A 394 -21.62 -17.90 -3.24
CA PRO A 394 -21.02 -16.62 -3.58
C PRO A 394 -20.72 -15.79 -2.32
N VAL A 395 -19.59 -15.12 -2.34
CA VAL A 395 -19.16 -14.18 -1.32
C VAL A 395 -18.33 -13.08 -1.98
N ILE A 396 -18.48 -11.84 -1.55
CA ILE A 396 -17.55 -10.76 -1.83
C ILE A 396 -16.75 -10.54 -0.56
N LEU A 397 -15.46 -10.82 -0.64
CA LEU A 397 -14.54 -10.51 0.44
C LEU A 397 -14.38 -8.99 0.52
N GLU A 398 -13.98 -8.48 1.66
CA GLU A 398 -13.80 -7.05 1.86
C GLU A 398 -12.98 -6.43 0.72
N SER A 399 -13.53 -5.41 0.07
CA SER A 399 -12.90 -4.75 -1.08
C SER A 399 -11.67 -3.93 -0.66
N MET A 400 -10.67 -3.88 -1.54
CA MET A 400 -9.55 -2.97 -1.41
C MET A 400 -9.97 -1.59 -1.91
N GLU A 401 -9.77 -0.56 -1.10
CA GLU A 401 -9.90 0.83 -1.52
C GLU A 401 -8.54 1.32 -2.03
N PHE A 402 -8.54 1.98 -3.17
CA PHE A 402 -7.32 2.52 -3.77
C PHE A 402 -7.38 4.04 -3.75
N PRO A 403 -6.28 4.72 -3.32
CA PRO A 403 -6.24 6.16 -3.34
C PRO A 403 -6.25 6.70 -4.78
N GLU A 404 -6.85 7.87 -4.94
CA GLU A 404 -6.83 8.57 -6.22
C GLU A 404 -5.43 9.10 -6.54
N PRO A 405 -4.98 9.02 -7.79
CA PRO A 405 -3.69 9.53 -8.20
C PRO A 405 -3.60 11.05 -8.05
N VAL A 406 -2.45 11.53 -7.61
CA VAL A 406 -2.22 12.97 -7.30
C VAL A 406 -1.43 13.71 -8.38
N ILE A 407 -0.61 13.01 -9.16
CA ILE A 407 0.21 13.60 -10.22
C ILE A 407 -0.33 13.20 -11.59
N ARG A 408 -0.32 14.12 -12.53
CA ARG A 408 -0.72 13.91 -13.92
C ARG A 408 0.38 14.39 -14.86
N VAL A 409 0.58 13.64 -15.94
CA VAL A 409 1.55 13.92 -17.01
C VAL A 409 0.86 13.70 -18.34
N ALA A 410 1.10 14.61 -19.30
CA ALA A 410 0.68 14.41 -20.67
C ALA A 410 1.72 13.58 -21.43
N ILE A 411 1.28 12.58 -22.16
CA ILE A 411 2.14 11.76 -23.03
C ILE A 411 1.66 11.83 -24.49
N GLU A 412 2.61 11.94 -25.40
CA GLU A 412 2.33 12.02 -26.82
C GLU A 412 3.15 10.96 -27.57
N PRO A 413 2.53 10.08 -28.37
CA PRO A 413 3.27 9.11 -29.17
C PRO A 413 4.05 9.82 -30.25
N LYS A 414 5.28 9.36 -30.54
CA LYS A 414 6.14 9.95 -31.59
C LYS A 414 5.67 9.62 -33.00
N SER A 415 4.92 8.54 -33.17
CA SER A 415 4.39 8.11 -34.46
C SER A 415 2.98 7.54 -34.33
N LYS A 416 2.28 7.41 -35.47
CA LYS A 416 0.96 6.78 -35.51
C LYS A 416 1.01 5.29 -35.12
N ALA A 417 2.10 4.60 -35.43
CA ALA A 417 2.31 3.22 -35.00
C ALA A 417 2.51 3.09 -33.48
N ASP A 418 3.11 4.10 -32.85
CA ASP A 418 3.26 4.14 -31.41
C ASP A 418 1.94 4.42 -30.69
N GLN A 419 1.00 5.10 -31.31
CA GLN A 419 -0.31 5.39 -30.73
C GLN A 419 -1.11 4.12 -30.43
N ASP A 420 -1.15 3.17 -31.37
CA ASP A 420 -1.87 1.90 -31.18
C ASP A 420 -1.21 1.05 -30.09
N LYS A 421 0.13 1.00 -30.10
CA LYS A 421 0.90 0.32 -29.06
C LYS A 421 0.70 0.98 -27.69
N MET A 422 0.69 2.31 -27.65
CA MET A 422 0.50 3.09 -26.43
C MET A 422 -0.86 2.80 -25.80
N SER A 423 -1.93 2.78 -26.58
CA SER A 423 -3.28 2.44 -26.09
C SER A 423 -3.31 1.04 -25.45
N THR A 424 -2.70 0.06 -26.11
CA THR A 424 -2.58 -1.31 -25.57
C THR A 424 -1.74 -1.36 -24.30
N ALA A 425 -0.61 -0.64 -24.27
CA ALA A 425 0.26 -0.58 -23.09
C ALA A 425 -0.45 0.05 -21.90
N LEU A 426 -1.11 1.18 -22.10
CA LEU A 426 -1.84 1.89 -21.07
C LEU A 426 -2.97 1.06 -20.48
N GLN A 427 -3.72 0.33 -21.31
CA GLN A 427 -4.75 -0.58 -20.86
C GLN A 427 -4.17 -1.66 -19.94
N LYS A 428 -3.10 -2.35 -20.37
CA LYS A 428 -2.46 -3.41 -19.60
C LYS A 428 -1.89 -2.89 -18.28
N LEU A 429 -1.21 -1.75 -18.31
CA LEU A 429 -0.64 -1.13 -17.11
C LEU A 429 -1.73 -0.68 -16.12
N SER A 430 -2.87 -0.18 -16.60
CA SER A 430 -4.02 0.14 -15.74
C SER A 430 -4.71 -1.09 -15.15
N GLU A 431 -4.66 -2.24 -15.85
CA GLU A 431 -5.15 -3.51 -15.29
C GLU A 431 -4.22 -4.07 -14.20
N GLU A 432 -2.92 -3.82 -14.30
CA GLU A 432 -1.92 -4.22 -13.30
C GLU A 432 -1.96 -3.34 -12.06
N ASP A 433 -2.09 -2.04 -12.25
CA ASP A 433 -2.02 -1.05 -11.18
C ASP A 433 -3.29 -0.18 -11.13
N PRO A 434 -4.18 -0.41 -10.15
CA PRO A 434 -5.43 0.36 -10.01
C PRO A 434 -5.21 1.83 -9.64
N THR A 435 -4.02 2.22 -9.17
CA THR A 435 -3.66 3.62 -8.88
C THR A 435 -3.10 4.36 -10.09
N PHE A 436 -2.80 3.63 -11.15
CA PHE A 436 -2.46 4.20 -12.43
C PHE A 436 -3.72 4.37 -13.28
N LYS A 437 -4.00 5.59 -13.69
CA LYS A 437 -5.14 5.92 -14.55
C LYS A 437 -4.66 6.60 -15.82
N SER A 438 -5.35 6.32 -16.92
CA SER A 438 -5.11 6.99 -18.20
C SER A 438 -6.45 7.39 -18.83
N HIS A 439 -6.48 8.57 -19.41
CA HIS A 439 -7.64 9.04 -20.18
C HIS A 439 -7.17 10.00 -21.28
N THR A 440 -7.99 10.14 -22.30
CA THR A 440 -7.78 11.15 -23.32
C THR A 440 -8.60 12.38 -22.95
N ASP A 441 -7.93 13.53 -22.87
CA ASP A 441 -8.60 14.81 -22.66
C ASP A 441 -9.43 15.14 -23.91
N PRO A 442 -10.77 15.30 -23.78
CA PRO A 442 -11.64 15.54 -24.91
C PRO A 442 -11.43 16.93 -25.55
N GLU A 443 -10.91 17.90 -24.83
CA GLU A 443 -10.67 19.25 -25.34
C GLU A 443 -9.33 19.36 -26.07
N THR A 444 -8.28 18.79 -25.50
CA THR A 444 -6.93 18.88 -26.07
C THR A 444 -6.54 17.69 -26.94
N GLY A 445 -7.28 16.59 -26.85
CA GLY A 445 -6.94 15.33 -27.49
C GLY A 445 -5.68 14.64 -26.94
N GLN A 446 -5.09 15.20 -25.88
CA GLN A 446 -3.89 14.65 -25.25
C GLN A 446 -4.23 13.42 -24.42
N THR A 447 -3.34 12.46 -24.42
CA THR A 447 -3.40 11.34 -23.48
C THR A 447 -2.75 11.75 -22.16
N ILE A 448 -3.54 11.75 -21.10
CA ILE A 448 -3.11 12.07 -19.74
C ILE A 448 -2.95 10.78 -18.96
N ILE A 449 -1.80 10.62 -18.32
CA ILE A 449 -1.55 9.57 -17.33
C ILE A 449 -1.48 10.16 -15.93
N ALA A 450 -2.00 9.43 -14.97
CA ALA A 450 -2.05 9.85 -13.58
C ALA A 450 -1.52 8.74 -12.66
N GLY A 451 -0.75 9.12 -11.68
CA GLY A 451 -0.10 8.20 -10.73
C GLY A 451 0.13 8.82 -9.35
N MET A 452 0.71 8.02 -8.45
CA MET A 452 0.89 8.39 -7.05
C MET A 452 2.08 9.31 -6.81
N GLY A 453 3.06 9.34 -7.71
CA GLY A 453 4.25 10.17 -7.57
C GLY A 453 5.05 10.25 -8.87
N GLU A 454 6.08 11.08 -8.86
CA GLU A 454 6.97 11.32 -10.01
C GLU A 454 7.67 10.02 -10.42
N LEU A 455 8.23 9.30 -9.44
CA LEU A 455 8.92 8.02 -9.69
C LEU A 455 7.96 6.97 -10.23
N HIS A 456 6.72 6.93 -9.75
CA HIS A 456 5.71 6.02 -10.26
C HIS A 456 5.45 6.24 -11.76
N LEU A 457 5.22 7.48 -12.17
CA LEU A 457 4.99 7.82 -13.59
C LEU A 457 6.23 7.60 -14.45
N ASP A 458 7.43 7.90 -13.96
CA ASP A 458 8.69 7.63 -14.66
C ASP A 458 8.85 6.14 -14.96
N ILE A 459 8.53 5.28 -14.00
CA ILE A 459 8.59 3.82 -14.15
C ILE A 459 7.57 3.36 -15.18
N ILE A 460 6.35 3.87 -15.14
CA ILE A 460 5.31 3.54 -16.13
C ILE A 460 5.75 3.91 -17.54
N VAL A 461 6.28 5.11 -17.74
CA VAL A 461 6.79 5.57 -19.04
C VAL A 461 7.97 4.71 -19.53
N ASP A 462 8.88 4.38 -18.66
CA ASP A 462 10.02 3.52 -18.99
C ASP A 462 9.57 2.08 -19.31
N ARG A 463 8.59 1.53 -18.59
CA ARG A 463 7.96 0.24 -18.92
C ARG A 463 7.30 0.26 -20.30
N MET A 464 6.59 1.34 -20.65
CA MET A 464 6.01 1.49 -21.98
C MET A 464 7.08 1.41 -23.06
N LYS A 465 8.22 2.06 -22.85
CA LYS A 465 9.34 2.04 -23.78
C LYS A 465 10.01 0.66 -23.88
N ARG A 466 10.35 0.04 -22.73
CA ARG A 466 11.12 -1.23 -22.68
C ARG A 466 10.27 -2.44 -23.03
N GLU A 467 9.12 -2.59 -22.40
CA GLU A 467 8.27 -3.78 -22.52
C GLU A 467 7.38 -3.72 -23.77
N PHE A 468 6.78 -2.57 -24.05
CA PHE A 468 5.79 -2.40 -25.12
C PHE A 468 6.36 -1.76 -26.40
N LYS A 469 7.63 -1.32 -26.36
CA LYS A 469 8.30 -0.66 -27.51
C LYS A 469 7.53 0.56 -28.00
N VAL A 470 7.04 1.39 -27.08
CA VAL A 470 6.34 2.65 -27.33
C VAL A 470 7.31 3.79 -27.19
N GLU A 471 7.50 4.58 -28.26
CA GLU A 471 8.21 5.85 -28.19
C GLU A 471 7.22 6.98 -27.99
N CYS A 472 7.35 7.70 -26.87
CA CYS A 472 6.50 8.85 -26.53
C CYS A 472 7.31 10.01 -25.98
N ASN A 473 6.77 11.22 -26.12
CA ASN A 473 7.23 12.41 -25.44
C ASN A 473 6.39 12.59 -24.16
N VAL A 474 7.04 13.05 -23.11
CA VAL A 474 6.40 13.31 -21.83
C VAL A 474 6.30 14.81 -21.65
N GLY A 475 5.10 15.31 -21.39
CA GLY A 475 4.85 16.71 -21.04
C GLY A 475 5.20 17.01 -19.58
N ALA A 476 5.13 18.29 -19.19
CA ALA A 476 5.32 18.68 -17.80
C ALA A 476 4.29 17.99 -16.89
N PRO A 477 4.68 17.59 -15.69
CA PRO A 477 3.75 17.05 -14.73
C PRO A 477 2.59 17.99 -14.44
N GLN A 478 1.37 17.47 -14.37
CA GLN A 478 0.20 18.25 -14.01
C GLN A 478 -0.27 17.88 -12.61
N VAL A 479 -0.62 18.90 -11.85
CA VAL A 479 -1.14 18.75 -10.48
C VAL A 479 -2.64 18.44 -10.55
N ALA A 480 -3.09 17.48 -9.77
CA ALA A 480 -4.50 17.16 -9.64
C ALA A 480 -5.20 18.14 -8.70
N TYR A 481 -5.48 19.34 -9.23
CA TYR A 481 -6.28 20.33 -8.51
C TYR A 481 -7.70 19.82 -8.27
N ARG A 482 -8.37 20.40 -7.28
CA ARG A 482 -9.78 20.20 -6.97
C ARG A 482 -10.46 21.54 -6.82
N GLU A 483 -11.78 21.52 -6.85
CA GLU A 483 -12.60 22.70 -6.59
C GLU A 483 -13.52 22.42 -5.39
N THR A 484 -13.92 23.47 -4.67
CA THR A 484 -14.94 23.35 -3.62
C THR A 484 -15.68 24.68 -3.47
N PHE A 485 -16.80 24.65 -2.74
CA PHE A 485 -17.54 25.85 -2.41
C PHE A 485 -17.17 26.35 -1.02
N ARG A 486 -17.17 27.67 -0.83
CA ARG A 486 -16.92 28.32 0.46
C ARG A 486 -18.15 28.96 1.07
N SER A 487 -19.22 29.13 0.32
CA SER A 487 -20.49 29.66 0.82
C SER A 487 -21.67 28.83 0.33
N SER A 488 -22.79 28.99 1.01
CA SER A 488 -24.05 28.32 0.68
C SER A 488 -24.94 29.21 -0.16
N ALA A 489 -25.66 28.63 -1.12
CA ALA A 489 -26.68 29.32 -1.88
C ALA A 489 -27.75 28.39 -2.39
N GLN A 490 -28.95 28.92 -2.56
CA GLN A 490 -30.04 28.26 -3.23
C GLN A 490 -30.07 28.71 -4.70
N VAL A 491 -30.10 27.74 -5.59
CA VAL A 491 -30.02 27.99 -7.04
C VAL A 491 -31.06 27.19 -7.79
N GLU A 492 -31.52 27.79 -8.88
CA GLU A 492 -32.43 27.16 -9.84
C GLU A 492 -31.63 26.50 -10.96
N GLY A 493 -32.03 25.29 -11.34
CA GLY A 493 -31.61 24.60 -12.55
C GLY A 493 -32.85 24.29 -13.41
N LYS A 494 -32.96 24.92 -14.58
CA LYS A 494 -34.10 24.73 -15.46
C LYS A 494 -33.67 24.44 -16.88
N PHE A 495 -34.13 23.31 -17.38
CA PHE A 495 -33.88 22.88 -18.75
C PHE A 495 -35.23 22.74 -19.49
N VAL A 496 -35.42 23.55 -20.51
CA VAL A 496 -36.60 23.51 -21.38
C VAL A 496 -36.14 23.53 -22.82
N ARG A 497 -36.54 22.52 -23.58
CA ARG A 497 -36.27 22.47 -25.01
C ARG A 497 -37.53 21.99 -25.75
N GLN A 498 -38.00 22.79 -26.70
CA GLN A 498 -39.08 22.43 -27.63
C GLN A 498 -38.50 22.34 -29.05
N SER A 499 -38.55 21.19 -29.65
CA SER A 499 -38.14 20.96 -31.05
C SER A 499 -39.15 20.03 -31.72
N GLY A 500 -40.12 20.60 -32.40
CA GLY A 500 -41.00 19.94 -33.37
C GLY A 500 -41.54 18.55 -33.05
N GLY A 501 -41.93 18.27 -31.81
CA GLY A 501 -42.40 16.96 -31.32
C GLY A 501 -42.49 16.96 -29.81
N ARG A 502 -42.15 15.85 -29.14
CA ARG A 502 -42.07 15.73 -27.69
C ARG A 502 -40.96 16.66 -27.16
N GLY A 503 -41.30 17.61 -26.28
CA GLY A 503 -40.37 18.52 -25.66
C GLY A 503 -39.50 17.86 -24.58
N GLN A 504 -38.63 18.64 -23.97
CA GLN A 504 -37.83 18.23 -22.80
C GLN A 504 -38.03 19.27 -21.70
N TYR A 505 -38.31 18.82 -20.48
CA TYR A 505 -38.53 19.68 -19.33
C TYR A 505 -37.94 19.07 -18.08
N GLY A 506 -37.03 19.80 -17.43
CA GLY A 506 -36.50 19.48 -16.11
C GLY A 506 -36.30 20.77 -15.31
N HIS A 507 -36.75 20.79 -14.06
CA HIS A 507 -36.65 21.97 -13.20
C HIS A 507 -36.45 21.58 -11.76
N VAL A 508 -35.35 22.08 -11.18
CA VAL A 508 -34.94 21.80 -9.81
C VAL A 508 -34.49 23.05 -9.08
N TRP A 509 -34.73 23.10 -7.78
CA TRP A 509 -34.13 24.04 -6.86
C TRP A 509 -33.25 23.26 -5.88
N ILE A 510 -31.97 23.62 -5.82
CA ILE A 510 -30.99 22.95 -5.01
C ILE A 510 -30.26 23.96 -4.14
N GLU A 511 -30.15 23.64 -2.86
CA GLU A 511 -29.28 24.36 -1.92
C GLU A 511 -27.93 23.65 -1.90
N PHE A 512 -26.89 24.35 -2.34
CA PHE A 512 -25.52 23.89 -2.23
C PHE A 512 -24.85 24.53 -1.01
N SER A 513 -24.07 23.75 -0.30
CA SER A 513 -23.29 24.20 0.85
C SER A 513 -21.96 23.47 0.92
N PRO A 514 -20.92 24.06 1.57
CA PRO A 514 -19.70 23.34 1.88
C PRO A 514 -19.98 22.12 2.77
N ASN A 515 -19.27 21.02 2.53
CA ASN A 515 -19.20 19.90 3.44
C ASN A 515 -17.90 19.96 4.26
N GLU A 516 -17.80 19.13 5.29
CA GLU A 516 -16.56 18.95 6.04
C GLU A 516 -15.47 18.40 5.13
N GLU A 517 -14.24 18.81 5.35
CA GLU A 517 -13.09 18.37 4.59
C GLU A 517 -12.94 16.82 4.62
N GLY A 518 -12.78 16.22 3.44
CA GLY A 518 -12.66 14.78 3.28
C GLY A 518 -13.97 13.98 3.36
N LYS A 519 -15.12 14.62 3.58
CA LYS A 519 -16.43 13.94 3.62
C LYS A 519 -17.02 13.66 2.23
N GLY A 520 -16.49 14.30 1.20
CA GLY A 520 -16.94 14.11 -0.17
C GLY A 520 -18.32 14.72 -0.46
N PHE A 521 -19.01 14.12 -1.42
CA PHE A 521 -20.33 14.57 -1.85
C PHE A 521 -21.45 13.96 -1.02
N GLU A 522 -22.37 14.81 -0.55
CA GLU A 522 -23.57 14.40 0.18
C GLU A 522 -24.81 14.94 -0.53
N PHE A 523 -25.74 14.07 -0.89
CA PHE A 523 -27.01 14.42 -1.50
C PHE A 523 -28.16 14.20 -0.54
N GLU A 524 -28.95 15.25 -0.31
CA GLU A 524 -30.15 15.21 0.52
C GLU A 524 -31.40 15.45 -0.33
N ASN A 525 -32.33 14.53 -0.25
CA ASN A 525 -33.65 14.71 -0.84
C ASN A 525 -34.63 15.31 0.19
N ALA A 526 -34.99 16.55 0.01
CA ALA A 526 -35.95 17.30 0.85
C ALA A 526 -37.23 17.70 0.10
N ILE A 527 -37.57 16.98 -0.96
CA ILE A 527 -38.79 17.24 -1.73
C ILE A 527 -40.04 16.92 -0.90
N VAL A 528 -40.95 17.88 -0.85
CA VAL A 528 -42.26 17.75 -0.22
C VAL A 528 -43.36 17.90 -1.27
N GLY A 529 -44.42 17.11 -1.13
CA GLY A 529 -45.60 17.23 -2.01
C GLY A 529 -45.46 16.71 -3.45
N GLY A 530 -44.33 16.01 -3.73
CA GLY A 530 -44.15 15.37 -5.05
C GLY A 530 -43.90 16.33 -6.21
N VAL A 531 -43.45 17.54 -5.96
CA VAL A 531 -43.12 18.58 -6.97
C VAL A 531 -42.05 18.11 -7.97
N VAL A 532 -41.16 17.20 -7.54
CA VAL A 532 -40.33 16.41 -8.41
C VAL A 532 -40.67 14.93 -8.15
N PRO A 533 -41.12 14.19 -9.18
CA PRO A 533 -41.44 12.77 -9.06
C PRO A 533 -40.26 11.94 -8.55
N ARG A 534 -40.54 10.95 -7.71
CA ARG A 534 -39.48 10.13 -7.07
C ARG A 534 -38.57 9.43 -8.07
N GLU A 535 -39.09 9.07 -9.24
CA GLU A 535 -38.35 8.42 -10.32
C GLU A 535 -37.25 9.30 -10.94
N TYR A 536 -37.37 10.64 -10.82
CA TYR A 536 -36.37 11.58 -11.37
C TYR A 536 -35.30 12.02 -10.32
N ILE A 537 -35.52 11.75 -9.05
CA ILE A 537 -34.55 12.14 -7.98
C ILE A 537 -33.19 11.47 -8.16
N PRO A 538 -33.10 10.15 -8.48
CA PRO A 538 -31.80 9.54 -8.80
C PRO A 538 -31.11 10.18 -10.01
N ALA A 539 -31.89 10.63 -11.00
CA ALA A 539 -31.35 11.33 -12.17
C ALA A 539 -30.75 12.69 -11.81
N VAL A 540 -31.34 13.41 -10.85
CA VAL A 540 -30.79 14.67 -10.32
C VAL A 540 -29.45 14.41 -9.63
N GLN A 541 -29.38 13.43 -8.76
CA GLN A 541 -28.14 13.06 -8.07
C GLN A 541 -27.06 12.67 -9.08
N ALA A 542 -27.35 11.76 -10.00
CA ALA A 542 -26.40 11.34 -11.04
C ALA A 542 -25.95 12.51 -11.92
N GLY A 543 -26.86 13.45 -12.26
CA GLY A 543 -26.52 14.65 -13.01
C GLY A 543 -25.60 15.60 -12.27
N LEU A 544 -25.71 15.69 -10.94
CA LEU A 544 -24.78 16.45 -10.11
C LEU A 544 -23.42 15.77 -10.04
N GLU A 545 -23.38 14.46 -9.79
CA GLU A 545 -22.14 13.67 -9.73
C GLU A 545 -21.34 13.77 -11.03
N ASP A 546 -22.02 13.62 -12.18
CA ASP A 546 -21.40 13.77 -13.51
C ASP A 546 -20.87 15.20 -13.73
N ALA A 547 -21.64 16.22 -13.36
CA ALA A 547 -21.24 17.61 -13.52
C ALA A 547 -20.10 18.03 -12.60
N MET A 548 -20.03 17.47 -11.41
CA MET A 548 -18.95 17.72 -10.44
C MET A 548 -17.59 17.26 -10.97
N GLN A 549 -17.53 16.21 -11.77
CA GLN A 549 -16.28 15.73 -12.35
C GLN A 549 -15.63 16.75 -13.28
N ASN A 550 -16.42 17.60 -13.90
CA ASN A 550 -15.95 18.64 -14.83
C ASN A 550 -15.72 20.00 -14.15
N GLY A 551 -16.03 20.12 -12.88
CA GLY A 551 -15.90 21.37 -12.11
C GLY A 551 -16.73 22.52 -12.62
N VAL A 552 -16.56 23.68 -12.00
CA VAL A 552 -17.30 24.91 -12.34
C VAL A 552 -16.39 26.14 -12.50
N LEU A 553 -15.13 26.06 -12.05
CA LEU A 553 -14.19 27.17 -12.02
C LEU A 553 -13.08 27.01 -13.07
N ALA A 554 -12.39 25.90 -13.07
CA ALA A 554 -11.23 25.65 -13.93
C ALA A 554 -11.26 24.25 -14.59
N GLY A 555 -12.36 23.52 -14.46
CA GLY A 555 -12.49 22.16 -15.03
C GLY A 555 -11.95 21.05 -14.16
N TYR A 556 -11.70 21.31 -12.87
CA TYR A 556 -11.25 20.29 -11.92
C TYR A 556 -12.42 19.74 -11.10
N PRO A 557 -12.38 18.46 -10.67
CA PRO A 557 -13.46 17.88 -9.90
C PRO A 557 -13.80 18.69 -8.64
N LEU A 558 -15.10 18.89 -8.40
CA LEU A 558 -15.63 19.46 -7.17
C LEU A 558 -15.63 18.39 -6.06
N ILE A 559 -15.19 18.75 -4.87
CA ILE A 559 -15.18 17.89 -3.69
C ILE A 559 -15.79 18.60 -2.48
N ASP A 560 -16.18 17.84 -1.48
CA ASP A 560 -16.63 18.31 -0.16
C ASP A 560 -17.78 19.33 -0.26
N ILE A 561 -18.85 18.96 -0.95
CA ILE A 561 -20.07 19.75 -1.06
C ILE A 561 -21.31 18.93 -0.68
N LYS A 562 -22.31 19.64 -0.16
CA LYS A 562 -23.64 19.11 0.08
C LYS A 562 -24.61 19.71 -0.93
N ALA A 563 -25.48 18.89 -1.45
CA ALA A 563 -26.57 19.32 -2.32
C ALA A 563 -27.90 18.85 -1.73
N LYS A 564 -28.77 19.80 -1.42
CA LYS A 564 -30.11 19.53 -0.91
C LYS A 564 -31.13 19.92 -1.96
N LEU A 565 -31.77 18.92 -2.55
CA LEU A 565 -32.89 19.09 -3.48
C LEU A 565 -34.16 19.35 -2.67
N PHE A 566 -34.68 20.60 -2.72
CA PHE A 566 -35.82 20.99 -1.88
C PHE A 566 -37.06 21.43 -2.65
N ASP A 567 -36.95 21.81 -3.92
CA ASP A 567 -38.09 22.22 -4.76
C ASP A 567 -37.82 21.94 -6.23
N GLY A 568 -38.84 22.12 -7.07
CA GLY A 568 -38.76 21.91 -8.50
C GLY A 568 -40.13 21.86 -9.15
N SER A 569 -40.17 21.50 -10.40
CA SER A 569 -41.43 21.20 -11.09
C SER A 569 -41.20 20.22 -12.25
N TYR A 570 -42.23 19.56 -12.68
CA TYR A 570 -42.22 18.62 -13.80
C TYR A 570 -43.37 18.90 -14.79
N HIS A 571 -43.24 18.31 -15.95
CA HIS A 571 -44.30 18.35 -16.99
C HIS A 571 -44.65 16.91 -17.36
N ASP A 572 -45.95 16.60 -17.31
CA ASP A 572 -46.44 15.22 -17.47
C ASP A 572 -46.01 14.51 -18.77
N VAL A 573 -45.74 15.27 -19.83
CA VAL A 573 -45.37 14.71 -21.14
C VAL A 573 -43.87 14.88 -21.47
N ASP A 574 -43.29 16.05 -21.08
CA ASP A 574 -41.98 16.47 -21.54
C ASP A 574 -40.84 16.19 -20.52
N SER A 575 -41.20 15.80 -19.31
CA SER A 575 -40.18 15.44 -18.29
C SER A 575 -39.58 14.05 -18.59
N SER A 576 -38.28 13.95 -18.35
CA SER A 576 -37.47 12.74 -18.51
C SER A 576 -36.27 12.75 -17.56
N GLU A 577 -35.70 11.59 -17.30
CA GLU A 577 -34.45 11.46 -16.52
C GLU A 577 -33.33 12.33 -17.09
N MET A 578 -33.16 12.34 -18.41
CA MET A 578 -32.16 13.15 -19.09
C MET A 578 -32.40 14.64 -18.88
N ALA A 579 -33.63 15.13 -18.93
CA ALA A 579 -33.98 16.53 -18.70
C ALA A 579 -33.63 16.94 -17.26
N PHE A 580 -33.88 16.08 -16.26
CA PHE A 580 -33.52 16.34 -14.86
C PHE A 580 -31.99 16.26 -14.61
N LYS A 581 -31.27 15.36 -15.28
CA LYS A 581 -29.80 15.37 -15.27
C LYS A 581 -29.24 16.68 -15.76
N ILE A 582 -29.74 17.18 -16.87
CA ILE A 582 -29.29 18.48 -17.44
C ILE A 582 -29.68 19.63 -16.51
N ALA A 583 -30.90 19.62 -15.96
CA ALA A 583 -31.33 20.64 -15.00
C ALA A 583 -30.44 20.68 -13.75
N ALA A 584 -30.05 19.53 -13.22
CA ALA A 584 -29.11 19.42 -12.12
C ALA A 584 -27.72 20.00 -12.48
N SER A 585 -27.21 19.68 -13.66
CA SER A 585 -25.95 20.26 -14.17
C SER A 585 -26.01 21.79 -14.31
N LEU A 586 -27.14 22.32 -14.78
CA LEU A 586 -27.36 23.77 -14.87
C LEU A 586 -27.43 24.43 -13.48
N ALA A 587 -28.07 23.77 -12.50
CA ALA A 587 -28.07 24.24 -11.12
C ALA A 587 -26.65 24.36 -10.55
N LEU A 588 -25.81 23.35 -10.78
CA LEU A 588 -24.41 23.38 -10.35
C LEU A 588 -23.61 24.53 -11.00
N LYS A 589 -23.82 24.78 -12.29
CA LYS A 589 -23.21 25.91 -12.99
C LYS A 589 -23.67 27.25 -12.40
N ASN A 590 -24.94 27.36 -12.05
CA ASN A 590 -25.48 28.59 -11.43
C ASN A 590 -24.94 28.78 -10.00
N ALA A 591 -24.66 27.69 -9.29
CA ALA A 591 -24.03 27.70 -7.97
C ALA A 591 -22.64 28.31 -8.03
N ALA A 592 -21.89 28.12 -9.11
CA ALA A 592 -20.56 28.70 -9.29
C ALA A 592 -20.51 30.22 -9.13
N GLN A 593 -21.60 30.93 -9.43
CA GLN A 593 -21.69 32.40 -9.30
C GLN A 593 -22.04 32.85 -7.87
N LYS A 594 -22.57 31.97 -7.04
CA LYS A 594 -23.13 32.34 -5.72
C LYS A 594 -22.43 31.64 -4.55
N CYS A 595 -21.82 30.50 -4.76
CA CYS A 595 -21.23 29.67 -3.71
C CYS A 595 -19.73 29.92 -3.47
N ASN A 596 -19.16 30.98 -4.08
CA ASN A 596 -17.74 31.31 -3.95
C ASN A 596 -16.82 30.11 -4.16
N PRO A 597 -16.74 29.55 -5.39
CA PRO A 597 -15.89 28.42 -5.67
C PRO A 597 -14.42 28.80 -5.57
N VAL A 598 -13.62 27.92 -5.00
CA VAL A 598 -12.17 28.07 -4.84
C VAL A 598 -11.44 26.86 -5.39
N LEU A 599 -10.21 27.09 -5.83
CA LEU A 599 -9.30 26.05 -6.29
C LEU A 599 -8.52 25.49 -5.10
N LEU A 600 -8.41 24.18 -5.04
CA LEU A 600 -7.64 23.45 -4.03
C LEU A 600 -6.43 22.79 -4.67
N GLU A 601 -5.30 22.81 -3.97
CA GLU A 601 -4.07 22.12 -4.35
C GLU A 601 -3.71 21.03 -3.34
N PRO A 602 -3.11 19.91 -3.80
CA PRO A 602 -2.63 18.87 -2.89
C PRO A 602 -1.39 19.35 -2.13
N ILE A 603 -1.44 19.21 -0.80
CA ILE A 603 -0.34 19.51 0.11
C ILE A 603 0.33 18.18 0.48
N MET A 604 1.65 18.17 0.35
CA MET A 604 2.48 17.02 0.66
C MET A 604 3.14 17.21 2.02
N LYS A 605 3.08 16.18 2.84
CA LYS A 605 3.92 16.07 4.02
C LYS A 605 5.31 15.61 3.58
N VAL A 606 6.28 16.47 3.78
CA VAL A 606 7.66 16.28 3.34
C VAL A 606 8.57 16.13 4.56
N GLU A 607 9.40 15.10 4.55
CA GLU A 607 10.48 14.94 5.52
C GLU A 607 11.81 14.95 4.76
N VAL A 608 12.68 15.87 5.12
CA VAL A 608 14.01 16.00 4.53
C VAL A 608 15.06 15.64 5.57
N ILE A 609 15.92 14.71 5.25
CA ILE A 609 17.01 14.26 6.11
C ILE A 609 18.32 14.75 5.53
N VAL A 610 19.01 15.61 6.26
CA VAL A 610 20.26 16.22 5.83
C VAL A 610 21.24 16.32 6.98
N PRO A 611 22.56 16.34 6.72
CA PRO A 611 23.54 16.74 7.71
C PRO A 611 23.25 18.16 8.24
N GLU A 612 23.58 18.42 9.50
CA GLU A 612 23.30 19.70 10.18
C GLU A 612 23.80 20.92 9.39
N GLU A 613 24.94 20.79 8.72
CA GLU A 613 25.56 21.85 7.92
C GLU A 613 24.68 22.38 6.78
N TYR A 614 23.73 21.56 6.26
CA TYR A 614 22.82 21.94 5.16
C TYR A 614 21.42 22.36 5.62
N MET A 615 21.12 22.25 6.92
CA MET A 615 19.77 22.50 7.44
C MET A 615 19.25 23.89 7.11
N GLY A 616 20.10 24.92 7.21
CA GLY A 616 19.69 26.31 6.89
C GLY A 616 19.29 26.51 5.44
N ASP A 617 20.05 25.93 4.51
CA ASP A 617 19.79 26.02 3.08
C ASP A 617 18.50 25.28 2.72
N ILE A 618 18.27 24.13 3.33
CA ILE A 618 17.04 23.32 3.11
C ILE A 618 15.81 24.05 3.65
N MET A 619 15.88 24.66 4.82
CA MET A 619 14.77 25.46 5.36
C MET A 619 14.45 26.65 4.46
N GLY A 620 15.47 27.31 3.93
CA GLY A 620 15.32 28.38 2.96
C GLY A 620 14.66 27.91 1.66
N ASP A 621 15.09 26.78 1.12
CA ASP A 621 14.53 26.20 -0.10
C ASP A 621 13.06 25.76 0.11
N ILE A 622 12.73 25.06 1.19
CA ILE A 622 11.36 24.67 1.53
C ILE A 622 10.44 25.91 1.65
N THR A 623 10.92 26.95 2.32
CA THR A 623 10.15 28.20 2.46
C THR A 623 9.93 28.88 1.11
N SER A 624 10.94 28.90 0.25
CA SER A 624 10.82 29.44 -1.12
C SER A 624 9.79 28.70 -1.97
N ARG A 625 9.55 27.43 -1.68
CA ARG A 625 8.54 26.55 -2.29
C ARG A 625 7.16 26.65 -1.63
N ARG A 626 6.88 27.72 -0.97
CA ARG A 626 5.63 27.91 -0.20
C ARG A 626 5.42 26.85 0.90
N GLY A 627 6.51 26.18 1.29
CA GLY A 627 6.48 25.17 2.33
C GLY A 627 6.38 25.80 3.73
N ARG A 628 5.65 25.12 4.59
CA ARG A 628 5.48 25.46 6.00
C ARG A 628 6.22 24.43 6.85
N VAL A 629 7.34 24.84 7.45
CA VAL A 629 8.10 23.95 8.35
C VAL A 629 7.32 23.73 9.63
N GLU A 630 7.05 22.48 9.98
CA GLU A 630 6.29 22.10 11.17
C GLU A 630 7.18 21.71 12.35
N GLY A 631 8.36 21.17 12.07
CA GLY A 631 9.26 20.75 13.11
C GLY A 631 10.63 20.33 12.59
N MET A 632 11.55 20.22 13.52
CA MET A 632 12.90 19.71 13.28
C MET A 632 13.27 18.74 14.38
N GLU A 633 13.93 17.65 14.01
CA GLU A 633 14.39 16.63 14.93
C GLU A 633 15.86 16.27 14.62
N ALA A 634 16.68 16.20 15.65
CA ALA A 634 18.03 15.64 15.52
C ALA A 634 17.94 14.12 15.48
N ARG A 635 18.57 13.50 14.51
CA ARG A 635 18.64 12.04 14.35
C ARG A 635 20.11 11.63 14.14
N GLY A 636 20.81 11.30 15.21
CA GLY A 636 22.24 11.06 15.14
C GLY A 636 23.01 12.29 14.64
N ASN A 637 23.76 12.12 13.57
CA ASN A 637 24.50 13.22 12.91
C ASN A 637 23.69 13.93 11.82
N ALA A 638 22.41 13.61 11.67
CA ALA A 638 21.52 14.21 10.68
C ALA A 638 20.40 15.00 11.36
N GLN A 639 19.85 15.97 10.63
CA GLN A 639 18.65 16.72 10.98
C GLN A 639 17.50 16.29 10.08
N VAL A 640 16.34 16.11 10.65
CA VAL A 640 15.10 15.84 9.95
C VAL A 640 14.25 17.09 9.97
N VAL A 641 13.97 17.64 8.80
CA VAL A 641 13.08 18.78 8.62
C VAL A 641 11.72 18.27 8.14
N LYS A 642 10.68 18.52 8.91
CA LYS A 642 9.29 18.18 8.58
C LYS A 642 8.56 19.42 8.08
N ALA A 643 7.93 19.32 6.93
CA ALA A 643 7.22 20.45 6.34
C ALA A 643 6.00 20.02 5.55
N MET A 644 5.04 20.92 5.40
CA MET A 644 3.92 20.84 4.48
C MET A 644 4.21 21.70 3.26
N VAL A 645 4.25 21.09 2.08
CA VAL A 645 4.64 21.78 0.83
C VAL A 645 3.63 21.44 -0.27
N PRO A 646 3.16 22.45 -1.05
CA PRO A 646 2.31 22.17 -2.20
C PRO A 646 3.03 21.29 -3.22
N LEU A 647 2.32 20.29 -3.75
CA LEU A 647 2.89 19.38 -4.75
C LEU A 647 3.45 20.10 -5.97
N ALA A 648 2.80 21.17 -6.42
CA ALA A 648 3.24 21.97 -7.55
C ALA A 648 4.67 22.52 -7.40
N GLU A 649 5.11 22.75 -6.17
CA GLU A 649 6.43 23.28 -5.85
C GLU A 649 7.49 22.17 -5.62
N MET A 650 7.07 20.91 -5.58
CA MET A 650 7.96 19.78 -5.31
C MET A 650 8.57 19.17 -6.57
N PHE A 651 8.10 19.54 -7.76
CA PHE A 651 8.68 19.04 -8.99
C PHE A 651 10.14 19.47 -9.14
N GLY A 652 11.00 18.48 -9.46
CA GLY A 652 12.44 18.71 -9.53
C GLY A 652 13.15 18.88 -8.18
N TYR A 653 12.45 18.72 -7.05
CA TYR A 653 13.03 18.88 -5.72
C TYR A 653 14.15 17.87 -5.43
N ALA A 654 14.05 16.64 -5.90
CA ALA A 654 15.10 15.63 -5.74
C ALA A 654 16.45 16.10 -6.31
N THR A 655 16.42 16.73 -7.48
CA THR A 655 17.61 17.30 -8.13
C THR A 655 18.16 18.49 -7.37
N ALA A 656 17.27 19.39 -6.93
CA ALA A 656 17.65 20.56 -6.13
C ALA A 656 18.27 20.14 -4.79
N LEU A 657 17.66 19.18 -4.08
CA LEU A 657 18.15 18.65 -2.81
C LEU A 657 19.54 18.02 -2.97
N ARG A 658 19.74 17.18 -3.98
CA ARG A 658 21.04 16.55 -4.26
C ARG A 658 22.12 17.60 -4.57
N SER A 659 21.79 18.60 -5.36
CA SER A 659 22.71 19.70 -5.67
C SER A 659 23.10 20.50 -4.43
N ASN A 660 22.11 20.85 -3.61
CA ASN A 660 22.33 21.68 -2.41
C ASN A 660 23.04 20.94 -1.27
N THR A 661 22.97 19.60 -1.25
CA THR A 661 23.55 18.77 -0.18
C THR A 661 24.70 17.89 -0.65
N GLN A 662 25.23 18.12 -1.84
CA GLN A 662 26.31 17.30 -2.44
C GLN A 662 25.96 15.81 -2.46
N GLY A 663 24.69 15.49 -2.69
CA GLY A 663 24.17 14.12 -2.73
C GLY A 663 23.89 13.47 -1.38
N ARG A 664 24.09 14.20 -0.26
CA ARG A 664 23.92 13.65 1.11
C ARG A 664 22.50 13.76 1.65
N GLY A 665 21.66 14.62 1.03
CA GLY A 665 20.27 14.80 1.43
C GLY A 665 19.36 13.76 0.83
N THR A 666 18.41 13.30 1.63
CA THR A 666 17.29 12.44 1.18
C THR A 666 15.99 13.07 1.60
N PHE A 667 14.92 12.80 0.90
CA PHE A 667 13.60 13.22 1.31
C PHE A 667 12.55 12.16 1.00
N THR A 668 11.47 12.24 1.74
CA THR A 668 10.23 11.50 1.47
C THR A 668 9.09 12.49 1.42
N MET A 669 8.09 12.23 0.58
CA MET A 669 6.87 12.99 0.56
C MET A 669 5.67 12.07 0.35
N HIS A 670 4.56 12.42 0.98
CA HIS A 670 3.30 11.75 0.78
C HIS A 670 2.17 12.78 0.84
N PHE A 671 1.08 12.45 0.15
CA PHE A 671 -0.10 13.28 0.18
C PHE A 671 -0.66 13.36 1.60
N ASP A 672 -1.00 14.57 2.06
CA ASP A 672 -1.62 14.80 3.36
C ASP A 672 -3.06 15.28 3.20
N HIS A 673 -3.27 16.45 2.61
CA HIS A 673 -4.59 17.04 2.45
C HIS A 673 -4.62 18.03 1.28
N TYR A 674 -5.79 18.62 1.01
CA TYR A 674 -5.98 19.71 0.07
C TYR A 674 -6.08 21.05 0.81
N GLU A 675 -5.41 22.08 0.32
CA GLU A 675 -5.55 23.48 0.78
C GLU A 675 -5.92 24.41 -0.36
N GLU A 676 -6.49 25.57 -0.01
CA GLU A 676 -6.86 26.60 -0.97
C GLU A 676 -5.63 27.20 -1.62
N VAL A 677 -5.64 27.27 -2.95
CA VAL A 677 -4.57 27.91 -3.73
C VAL A 677 -4.61 29.44 -3.51
N PRO A 678 -3.45 30.11 -3.30
CA PRO A 678 -3.40 31.57 -3.24
C PRO A 678 -4.03 32.22 -4.48
N LYS A 679 -4.78 33.32 -4.29
CA LYS A 679 -5.60 33.96 -5.36
C LYS A 679 -4.83 34.23 -6.64
N ASN A 680 -3.63 34.80 -6.53
CA ASN A 680 -2.78 35.11 -7.67
C ASN A 680 -2.43 33.88 -8.51
N ILE A 681 -2.09 32.77 -7.85
CA ILE A 681 -1.74 31.48 -8.50
C ILE A 681 -3.01 30.83 -9.06
N ALA A 682 -4.11 30.88 -8.32
CA ALA A 682 -5.39 30.35 -8.78
C ALA A 682 -5.86 31.04 -10.07
N GLU A 683 -5.73 32.35 -10.16
CA GLU A 683 -6.08 33.11 -11.37
C GLU A 683 -5.24 32.71 -12.59
N GLU A 684 -3.94 32.46 -12.41
CA GLU A 684 -3.07 31.95 -13.49
C GLU A 684 -3.48 30.57 -13.97
N ILE A 685 -3.77 29.66 -13.03
CA ILE A 685 -4.21 28.29 -13.35
C ILE A 685 -5.55 28.31 -14.08
N ILE A 686 -6.50 29.13 -13.62
CA ILE A 686 -7.83 29.26 -14.24
C ILE A 686 -7.72 29.82 -15.68
N LYS A 687 -6.92 30.86 -15.89
CA LYS A 687 -6.68 31.42 -17.23
C LYS A 687 -6.06 30.38 -18.17
N LYS A 688 -5.01 29.72 -17.70
CA LYS A 688 -4.33 28.69 -18.49
C LYS A 688 -5.30 27.57 -18.93
N ASN A 689 -6.20 27.13 -18.04
CA ASN A 689 -7.15 26.08 -18.36
C ASN A 689 -8.31 26.54 -19.24
N LYS A 690 -8.68 27.83 -19.20
CA LYS A 690 -9.69 28.41 -20.10
C LYS A 690 -9.15 28.80 -21.47
N GLY A 691 -7.84 28.66 -21.68
CA GLY A 691 -7.20 29.01 -22.97
C GLY A 691 -7.10 30.52 -23.22
N GLU A 692 -7.08 31.34 -22.15
CA GLU A 692 -6.95 32.81 -22.19
C GLU A 692 -5.51 33.26 -21.97
#